data_e786a8593ae7d9e2620e9438feb473b5
#
_entry.id   e786a8593ae7d9e2620e9438feb473b5
#
_cell.length_a   1.000
_cell.length_b   1.000
_cell.length_c   1.000
_cell.angle_alpha   90.00
_cell.angle_beta   90.00
_cell.angle_gamma   90.00
#
_symmetry.space_group_name_H-M   'P 1'
#
loop_
_entity.id
_entity.type
_entity.pdbx_description
1 polymer ?
#
loop_
_entity_poly.entity_id
_entity_poly.type
_entity_poly.pdbx_seq_one_letter_code
_entity_poly.pdbx_strand_id
1 'polypeptide(L)'
;MFRALSFCCMLMAVSASSFGQTRNFNIEDAFNPVYAPKGLPQLRWIPGTTKLSYVVNNSSQPKLVVFDAYNRVSDTVLQLAQLKQAIGETGLENKKLVSFPELNWKDEQSLWFVYDNKLLQYNLASRVVEIRRVLPEGAETREIAPKTLNTAAVAKNNLYVVTGYSDRRITNDGGNGIVYGEAAHRNEFGIDKGLFWSPSGTRLAFYRQDERRVTSYPIYDLSKRPAGHTDIRYPCAGDSSHTVSIGVYDTETGQLNYLQTEGSYDQYLTNVTWSPDDAFIYVALLNREQNHMRLLRFDAFTGKQDLVLFEEHAEKWVEPEHGPIFLPNNKDRFIWQSERDGWNHMYLYQTDGKLLGQLTSGPWMVNEFIGFSKSTDVIYFTSTKDSPLEKHLYSVKINGGNFQRLSAVQGMHQILPSSDNTLFIDVYSNRKTPRVVQVIKTDGDVSATLFTSPNPVADFRMGRTEIFPILNQGVLLHSRMIYPPDFNPKQKYPVVVYLYGGPHAQMVTESWLGGANLWMHYMAQQGYIVFTLDNRGSSNRGYEFESAIFRNLGTLEMQDQLAGVRYLRQFPFVDTARIGVHGWSFGGFMTTSLMTRFPGVYKVGVAGGPVIDWNYYEIMYTERYMDKPQENKEGYENANLLRYADKLNGRLLMIHGTDDDVVLWQHSMLFVEQAVKARNAALDYFIYPGHKHNVVGPDRVHLYKKISQYFFDFL
;
A
#
# COMPACT_ATOMS: atom_id res chain seq x y z
N MET A 1 -35.30 64.63 -35.89
CA MET A 1 -34.64 63.70 -36.83
C MET A 1 -33.64 62.87 -36.04
N PHE A 2 -34.11 61.74 -35.51
CA PHE A 2 -33.25 60.79 -34.79
C PHE A 2 -33.16 59.51 -35.60
N ARG A 3 -31.92 59.12 -35.96
CA ARG A 3 -31.65 57.84 -36.58
C ARG A 3 -31.29 56.83 -35.46
N ALA A 4 -32.07 55.78 -35.31
CA ALA A 4 -31.75 54.64 -34.47
C ALA A 4 -30.80 53.68 -35.21
N LEU A 5 -29.64 53.39 -34.63
CA LEU A 5 -28.78 52.26 -35.03
C LEU A 5 -29.18 51.00 -34.27
N SER A 6 -29.70 50.03 -35.01
CA SER A 6 -29.92 48.69 -34.50
C SER A 6 -28.59 47.90 -34.47
N PHE A 7 -28.16 47.49 -33.30
CA PHE A 7 -27.01 46.59 -33.11
C PHE A 7 -27.56 45.14 -33.06
N CYS A 8 -27.31 44.38 -34.09
CA CYS A 8 -27.68 42.98 -34.17
C CYS A 8 -26.55 42.15 -33.49
N CYS A 9 -26.80 41.73 -32.22
CA CYS A 9 -25.94 40.74 -31.55
C CYS A 9 -26.22 39.35 -32.09
N MET A 10 -25.36 38.84 -32.92
CA MET A 10 -25.34 37.43 -33.34
C MET A 10 -24.76 36.58 -32.20
N LEU A 11 -25.64 35.96 -31.42
CA LEU A 11 -25.25 34.90 -30.49
C LEU A 11 -24.86 33.68 -31.33
N MET A 12 -23.54 33.39 -31.43
CA MET A 12 -23.07 32.07 -31.81
C MET A 12 -23.33 31.12 -30.66
N ALA A 13 -24.35 30.33 -30.74
CA ALA A 13 -24.55 29.16 -29.92
C ALA A 13 -23.48 28.14 -30.30
N VAL A 14 -22.38 28.05 -29.49
CA VAL A 14 -21.46 26.91 -29.53
C VAL A 14 -22.28 25.74 -28.98
N SER A 15 -22.83 24.90 -29.88
CA SER A 15 -23.36 23.60 -29.53
C SER A 15 -22.18 22.74 -29.05
N ALA A 16 -21.96 22.66 -27.73
CA ALA A 16 -21.16 21.60 -27.13
C ALA A 16 -21.91 20.29 -27.47
N SER A 17 -21.44 19.59 -28.52
CA SER A 17 -21.86 18.22 -28.75
C SER A 17 -21.40 17.40 -27.53
N SER A 18 -22.34 17.14 -26.61
CA SER A 18 -22.17 16.09 -25.63
C SER A 18 -22.09 14.78 -26.43
N PHE A 19 -20.91 14.26 -26.64
CA PHE A 19 -20.74 12.88 -27.06
C PHE A 19 -21.37 12.03 -25.96
N GLY A 20 -22.57 11.51 -26.22
CA GLY A 20 -23.28 10.64 -25.29
C GLY A 20 -22.43 9.37 -25.10
N GLN A 21 -22.29 8.95 -23.86
CA GLN A 21 -21.69 7.67 -23.47
C GLN A 21 -22.44 6.56 -24.23
N THR A 22 -21.80 5.92 -25.20
CA THR A 22 -22.46 5.01 -26.15
C THR A 22 -22.00 3.57 -26.05
N ARG A 23 -20.86 3.32 -25.37
CA ARG A 23 -20.21 2.01 -25.30
C ARG A 23 -20.42 1.38 -23.92
N ASN A 24 -20.70 0.09 -23.91
CA ASN A 24 -20.61 -0.73 -22.68
C ASN A 24 -19.22 -1.31 -22.53
N PHE A 25 -18.79 -1.53 -21.29
CA PHE A 25 -17.60 -2.33 -21.00
C PHE A 25 -17.82 -3.78 -21.44
N ASN A 26 -16.79 -4.40 -22.00
CA ASN A 26 -16.61 -5.82 -21.88
C ASN A 26 -15.70 -6.11 -20.66
N ILE A 27 -15.56 -7.37 -20.29
CA ILE A 27 -14.78 -7.72 -19.11
C ILE A 27 -13.28 -7.43 -19.30
N GLU A 28 -12.77 -7.52 -20.52
CA GLU A 28 -11.40 -7.20 -20.90
C GLU A 28 -11.11 -5.70 -20.72
N ASP A 29 -12.06 -4.83 -21.03
CA ASP A 29 -11.94 -3.39 -20.83
C ASP A 29 -11.71 -3.06 -19.34
N ALA A 30 -12.38 -3.78 -18.43
CA ALA A 30 -12.26 -3.55 -16.99
C ALA A 30 -10.83 -3.79 -16.45
N PHE A 31 -9.99 -4.53 -17.17
CA PHE A 31 -8.61 -4.88 -16.80
C PHE A 31 -7.57 -4.33 -17.78
N ASN A 32 -7.99 -3.56 -18.77
CA ASN A 32 -7.08 -2.97 -19.74
C ASN A 32 -6.45 -1.68 -19.16
N PRO A 33 -5.12 -1.61 -19.01
CA PRO A 33 -4.43 -0.43 -18.49
C PRO A 33 -4.69 0.87 -19.26
N VAL A 34 -5.16 0.79 -20.50
CA VAL A 34 -5.49 1.98 -21.31
C VAL A 34 -6.61 2.81 -20.67
N TYR A 35 -7.49 2.18 -19.87
CA TYR A 35 -8.58 2.83 -19.16
C TYR A 35 -8.20 3.22 -17.72
N ALA A 36 -6.95 3.07 -17.32
CA ALA A 36 -6.46 3.65 -16.07
C ALA A 36 -6.21 5.16 -16.23
N PRO A 37 -6.42 5.97 -15.17
CA PRO A 37 -6.03 7.38 -15.18
C PRO A 37 -4.56 7.56 -15.53
N LYS A 38 -4.26 8.32 -16.57
CA LYS A 38 -2.87 8.62 -16.98
C LYS A 38 -2.19 9.53 -15.97
N GLY A 39 -0.86 9.48 -15.91
CA GLY A 39 -0.02 10.33 -15.07
C GLY A 39 1.28 10.69 -15.75
N LEU A 40 2.21 11.22 -14.98
CA LEU A 40 3.58 11.50 -15.41
C LEU A 40 4.52 10.42 -14.84
N PRO A 41 4.99 9.46 -15.64
CA PRO A 41 5.88 8.40 -15.18
C PRO A 41 7.20 8.95 -14.66
N GLN A 42 7.75 8.33 -13.61
CA GLN A 42 9.00 8.70 -12.96
C GLN A 42 9.05 10.18 -12.52
N LEU A 43 7.89 10.71 -12.08
CA LEU A 43 7.76 12.08 -11.59
C LEU A 43 8.52 12.23 -10.26
N ARG A 44 9.52 13.12 -10.24
CA ARG A 44 10.35 13.36 -9.05
C ARG A 44 11.05 14.72 -9.09
N TRP A 45 11.39 15.25 -7.94
CA TRP A 45 12.23 16.44 -7.83
C TRP A 45 13.69 16.14 -8.15
N ILE A 46 14.40 17.14 -8.68
CA ILE A 46 15.86 17.12 -8.83
C ILE A 46 16.47 17.67 -7.55
N PRO A 47 17.33 16.91 -6.84
CA PRO A 47 17.90 17.32 -5.56
C PRO A 47 18.57 18.70 -5.60
N GLY A 48 18.30 19.54 -4.59
CA GLY A 48 18.90 20.85 -4.44
C GLY A 48 18.40 21.94 -5.41
N THR A 49 17.31 21.65 -6.15
CA THR A 49 16.74 22.59 -7.14
C THR A 49 15.24 22.76 -6.97
N THR A 50 14.67 23.76 -7.70
CA THR A 50 13.22 23.92 -7.88
C THR A 50 12.72 23.24 -9.17
N LYS A 51 13.50 22.31 -9.72
CA LYS A 51 13.18 21.57 -10.94
C LYS A 51 12.70 20.18 -10.62
N LEU A 52 11.77 19.69 -11.41
CA LEU A 52 11.29 18.32 -11.36
C LEU A 52 11.41 17.64 -12.72
N SER A 53 11.40 16.33 -12.75
CA SER A 53 11.48 15.57 -13.99
C SER A 53 10.39 14.53 -14.09
N TYR A 54 10.09 14.16 -15.33
CA TYR A 54 9.18 13.05 -15.64
C TYR A 54 9.50 12.48 -17.05
N VAL A 55 9.06 11.25 -17.27
CA VAL A 55 9.24 10.57 -18.56
C VAL A 55 7.98 10.73 -19.41
N VAL A 56 8.17 11.04 -20.70
CA VAL A 56 7.10 11.07 -21.70
C VAL A 56 7.27 9.87 -22.63
N ASN A 57 6.33 8.92 -22.57
CA ASN A 57 6.35 7.68 -23.37
C ASN A 57 5.41 7.73 -24.60
N ASN A 58 4.67 8.82 -24.81
CA ASN A 58 3.58 8.90 -25.80
C ASN A 58 4.08 9.09 -27.26
N SER A 59 5.38 9.08 -27.49
CA SER A 59 5.99 9.27 -28.81
C SER A 59 6.80 8.04 -29.21
N SER A 60 7.09 7.91 -30.50
CA SER A 60 8.07 6.93 -31.01
C SER A 60 9.47 7.12 -30.40
N GLN A 61 9.70 8.23 -29.71
CA GLN A 61 10.95 8.58 -29.03
C GLN A 61 10.68 8.96 -27.56
N PRO A 62 10.71 8.00 -26.65
CA PRO A 62 10.60 8.30 -25.21
C PRO A 62 11.65 9.31 -24.78
N LYS A 63 11.24 10.26 -23.93
CA LYS A 63 12.11 11.35 -23.48
C LYS A 63 11.94 11.68 -22.00
N LEU A 64 13.04 12.07 -21.37
CA LEU A 64 13.06 12.67 -20.02
C LEU A 64 12.90 14.18 -20.16
N VAL A 65 11.90 14.71 -19.52
CA VAL A 65 11.58 16.14 -19.47
C VAL A 65 11.90 16.67 -18.09
N VAL A 66 12.52 17.84 -18.04
CA VAL A 66 12.71 18.64 -16.82
C VAL A 66 11.81 19.85 -16.88
N PHE A 67 11.06 20.10 -15.84
CA PHE A 67 10.24 21.28 -15.65
C PHE A 67 10.82 22.16 -14.52
N ASP A 68 11.09 23.39 -14.83
CA ASP A 68 11.47 24.42 -13.86
C ASP A 68 10.20 25.02 -13.25
N ALA A 69 9.93 24.71 -11.99
CA ALA A 69 8.71 25.15 -11.32
C ALA A 69 8.68 26.66 -10.98
N TYR A 70 9.84 27.33 -10.96
CA TYR A 70 9.94 28.76 -10.76
C TYR A 70 9.68 29.52 -12.06
N ASN A 71 10.38 29.14 -13.15
CA ASN A 71 10.28 29.79 -14.45
C ASN A 71 9.09 29.26 -15.29
N ARG A 72 8.49 28.13 -14.90
CA ARG A 72 7.39 27.46 -15.62
C ARG A 72 7.73 27.04 -17.05
N VAL A 73 8.94 26.57 -17.25
CA VAL A 73 9.46 26.13 -18.57
C VAL A 73 9.81 24.65 -18.51
N SER A 74 9.57 23.95 -19.62
CA SER A 74 9.92 22.53 -19.79
C SER A 74 10.98 22.36 -20.86
N ASP A 75 12.01 21.54 -20.56
CA ASP A 75 13.04 21.16 -21.50
C ASP A 75 13.17 19.64 -21.63
N THR A 76 13.44 19.14 -22.85
CA THR A 76 13.83 17.75 -23.06
C THR A 76 15.32 17.61 -22.82
N VAL A 77 15.69 16.96 -21.71
CA VAL A 77 17.12 16.84 -21.33
C VAL A 77 17.77 15.53 -21.80
N LEU A 78 16.98 14.49 -22.08
CA LEU A 78 17.48 13.20 -22.53
C LEU A 78 16.44 12.45 -23.37
N GLN A 79 16.87 11.90 -24.50
CA GLN A 79 16.08 10.96 -25.29
C GLN A 79 16.56 9.52 -25.02
N LEU A 80 15.65 8.54 -25.07
CA LEU A 80 16.01 7.14 -24.86
C LEU A 80 17.07 6.65 -25.86
N ALA A 81 17.03 7.14 -27.10
CA ALA A 81 18.04 6.80 -28.12
C ALA A 81 19.45 7.26 -27.73
N GLN A 82 19.59 8.44 -27.13
CA GLN A 82 20.86 8.95 -26.61
C GLN A 82 21.39 8.12 -25.44
N LEU A 83 20.53 7.74 -24.53
CA LEU A 83 20.90 6.86 -23.41
C LEU A 83 21.34 5.49 -23.93
N LYS A 84 20.63 4.92 -24.91
CA LYS A 84 21.00 3.64 -25.56
C LYS A 84 22.38 3.72 -26.20
N GLN A 85 22.66 4.79 -26.94
CA GLN A 85 23.97 5.00 -27.58
C GLN A 85 25.07 5.04 -26.49
N ALA A 86 24.91 5.88 -25.48
CA ALA A 86 25.89 6.03 -24.42
C ALA A 86 26.13 4.73 -23.61
N ILE A 87 25.09 3.90 -23.38
CA ILE A 87 25.25 2.56 -22.80
C ILE A 87 26.06 1.66 -23.75
N GLY A 88 25.77 1.68 -25.04
CA GLY A 88 26.50 0.89 -26.03
C GLY A 88 28.00 1.22 -26.11
N GLU A 89 28.38 2.48 -25.88
CA GLU A 89 29.77 2.94 -25.83
C GLU A 89 30.56 2.34 -24.64
N THR A 90 29.86 1.88 -23.58
CA THR A 90 30.48 1.13 -22.48
C THR A 90 30.75 -0.35 -22.79
N GLY A 91 30.35 -0.83 -23.96
CA GLY A 91 30.42 -2.24 -24.36
C GLY A 91 29.26 -3.11 -23.87
N LEU A 92 28.25 -2.52 -23.21
CA LEU A 92 27.07 -3.23 -22.75
C LEU A 92 26.04 -3.40 -23.88
N GLU A 93 25.37 -4.56 -23.89
CA GLU A 93 24.28 -4.79 -24.85
C GLU A 93 23.08 -3.91 -24.52
N ASN A 94 22.61 -3.07 -25.45
CA ASN A 94 21.53 -2.11 -25.25
C ASN A 94 20.24 -2.45 -26.01
N LYS A 95 20.20 -3.57 -26.77
CA LYS A 95 19.03 -3.95 -27.60
C LYS A 95 17.76 -4.13 -26.79
N LYS A 96 17.87 -4.68 -25.58
CA LYS A 96 16.74 -4.94 -24.67
C LYS A 96 16.17 -3.67 -24.00
N LEU A 97 16.86 -2.54 -24.07
CA LEU A 97 16.39 -1.29 -23.47
C LEU A 97 15.29 -0.65 -24.35
N VAL A 98 14.04 -1.00 -24.11
CA VAL A 98 12.86 -0.50 -24.87
C VAL A 98 12.17 0.70 -24.20
N SER A 99 12.48 0.96 -22.93
CA SER A 99 11.99 2.09 -22.12
C SER A 99 13.10 2.61 -21.23
N PHE A 100 12.92 3.80 -20.66
CA PHE A 100 13.85 4.27 -19.63
C PHE A 100 13.85 3.31 -18.43
N PRO A 101 15.05 2.92 -17.91
CA PRO A 101 15.15 2.29 -16.61
C PRO A 101 14.65 3.26 -15.53
N GLU A 102 14.54 2.82 -14.29
CA GLU A 102 14.29 3.74 -13.20
C GLU A 102 15.47 4.70 -13.01
N LEU A 103 15.24 5.99 -13.38
CA LEU A 103 16.24 7.03 -13.34
C LEU A 103 16.22 7.71 -11.98
N ASN A 104 17.37 7.86 -11.33
CA ASN A 104 17.51 8.57 -10.07
C ASN A 104 18.48 9.72 -10.22
N TRP A 105 18.11 10.91 -9.77
CA TRP A 105 18.98 12.07 -9.82
C TRP A 105 20.02 12.00 -8.68
N LYS A 106 21.28 12.20 -9.00
CA LYS A 106 22.35 12.44 -8.04
C LYS A 106 22.46 13.93 -7.77
N ASP A 107 22.42 14.71 -8.81
CA ASP A 107 22.47 16.17 -8.85
C ASP A 107 21.82 16.68 -10.15
N GLU A 108 21.83 18.00 -10.41
CA GLU A 108 21.17 18.60 -11.58
C GLU A 108 21.75 18.11 -12.92
N GLN A 109 22.96 17.55 -12.95
CA GLN A 109 23.64 17.12 -14.18
C GLN A 109 23.84 15.60 -14.29
N SER A 110 23.55 14.85 -13.25
CA SER A 110 23.88 13.43 -13.18
C SER A 110 22.70 12.57 -12.77
N LEU A 111 22.49 11.51 -13.52
CA LEU A 111 21.51 10.45 -13.23
C LEU A 111 22.23 9.15 -12.94
N TRP A 112 21.69 8.33 -12.04
CA TRP A 112 22.11 6.95 -11.91
C TRP A 112 20.91 6.00 -12.06
N PHE A 113 21.20 4.78 -12.50
CA PHE A 113 20.22 3.73 -12.72
C PHE A 113 20.90 2.37 -12.74
N VAL A 114 20.12 1.31 -12.56
CA VAL A 114 20.62 -0.06 -12.66
C VAL A 114 20.24 -0.63 -14.04
N TYR A 115 21.22 -1.18 -14.73
CA TYR A 115 21.04 -1.87 -15.99
C TYR A 115 22.05 -3.01 -16.13
N ASP A 116 21.62 -4.17 -16.60
CA ASP A 116 22.46 -5.35 -16.83
C ASP A 116 23.35 -5.70 -15.61
N ASN A 117 22.72 -5.75 -14.43
CA ASN A 117 23.36 -6.01 -13.13
C ASN A 117 24.54 -5.06 -12.80
N LYS A 118 24.46 -3.83 -13.31
CA LYS A 118 25.43 -2.76 -13.04
C LYS A 118 24.73 -1.47 -12.63
N LEU A 119 25.34 -0.77 -11.69
CA LEU A 119 24.98 0.61 -11.37
C LEU A 119 25.71 1.53 -12.31
N LEU A 120 24.95 2.22 -13.15
CA LEU A 120 25.43 3.15 -14.15
C LEU A 120 25.16 4.59 -13.73
N GLN A 121 26.05 5.50 -14.05
CA GLN A 121 25.85 6.95 -13.91
C GLN A 121 25.94 7.61 -15.28
N TYR A 122 24.93 8.38 -15.66
CA TYR A 122 24.90 9.17 -16.89
C TYR A 122 25.09 10.66 -16.56
N ASN A 123 26.00 11.33 -17.24
CA ASN A 123 26.18 12.77 -17.15
C ASN A 123 25.51 13.46 -18.34
N LEU A 124 24.63 14.41 -18.08
CA LEU A 124 23.83 15.10 -19.11
C LEU A 124 24.68 16.01 -20.00
N ALA A 125 25.71 16.68 -19.44
CA ALA A 125 26.54 17.61 -20.19
C ALA A 125 27.52 16.89 -21.13
N SER A 126 28.25 15.89 -20.64
CA SER A 126 29.18 15.10 -21.45
C SER A 126 28.51 14.01 -22.26
N ARG A 127 27.29 13.62 -21.93
CA ARG A 127 26.52 12.50 -22.54
C ARG A 127 27.19 11.15 -22.39
N VAL A 128 28.00 10.96 -21.36
CA VAL A 128 28.77 9.75 -21.09
C VAL A 128 28.09 8.93 -19.99
N VAL A 129 28.08 7.61 -20.18
CA VAL A 129 27.74 6.63 -19.13
C VAL A 129 29.01 6.06 -18.52
N GLU A 130 29.06 6.06 -17.21
CA GLU A 130 30.12 5.41 -16.42
C GLU A 130 29.56 4.22 -15.64
N ILE A 131 30.26 3.10 -15.63
CA ILE A 131 29.95 1.97 -14.75
C ILE A 131 30.49 2.29 -13.38
N ARG A 132 29.60 2.53 -12.41
CA ARG A 132 29.98 2.88 -11.02
C ARG A 132 30.17 1.65 -10.14
N ARG A 133 29.33 0.62 -10.33
CA ARG A 133 29.37 -0.63 -9.55
C ARG A 133 28.99 -1.81 -10.45
N VAL A 134 29.57 -2.96 -10.16
CA VAL A 134 29.12 -4.25 -10.68
C VAL A 134 28.48 -4.98 -9.50
N LEU A 135 27.23 -5.37 -9.66
CA LEU A 135 26.47 -6.02 -8.59
C LEU A 135 26.75 -7.53 -8.56
N PRO A 136 26.61 -8.20 -7.40
CA PRO A 136 26.73 -9.64 -7.32
C PRO A 136 25.76 -10.36 -8.27
N GLU A 137 26.19 -11.48 -8.82
CA GLU A 137 25.32 -12.29 -9.67
C GLU A 137 24.14 -12.85 -8.88
N GLY A 138 22.94 -12.73 -9.41
CA GLY A 138 21.70 -13.16 -8.76
C GLY A 138 21.30 -12.27 -7.57
N ALA A 139 21.73 -11.01 -7.54
CA ALA A 139 21.24 -10.05 -6.54
C ALA A 139 19.73 -9.80 -6.69
N GLU A 140 18.96 -10.21 -5.69
CA GLU A 140 17.49 -10.09 -5.64
C GLU A 140 17.08 -8.77 -4.99
N THR A 141 17.62 -8.46 -3.81
CA THR A 141 17.36 -7.24 -3.05
C THR A 141 18.58 -6.34 -3.05
N ARG A 142 18.36 -5.01 -3.14
CA ARG A 142 19.45 -4.02 -3.13
C ARG A 142 19.00 -2.69 -2.54
N GLU A 143 19.95 -2.02 -1.91
CA GLU A 143 19.80 -0.66 -1.40
C GLU A 143 21.04 0.15 -1.76
N ILE A 144 20.85 1.36 -2.31
CA ILE A 144 21.93 2.22 -2.80
C ILE A 144 22.00 3.48 -1.94
N ALA A 145 23.14 3.75 -1.36
CA ALA A 145 23.39 4.98 -0.59
C ALA A 145 23.45 6.19 -1.54
N PRO A 146 22.56 7.17 -1.47
CA PRO A 146 22.47 8.23 -2.48
C PRO A 146 23.74 9.10 -2.58
N LYS A 147 24.44 9.33 -1.47
CA LYS A 147 25.64 10.17 -1.44
C LYS A 147 26.87 9.50 -2.05
N THR A 148 27.11 8.23 -1.69
CA THR A 148 28.34 7.52 -2.04
C THR A 148 28.18 6.57 -3.22
N LEU A 149 26.94 6.21 -3.55
CA LEU A 149 26.57 5.12 -4.44
C LEU A 149 27.12 3.76 -3.96
N ASN A 150 27.46 3.63 -2.68
CA ASN A 150 27.72 2.34 -2.09
C ASN A 150 26.43 1.51 -2.16
N THR A 151 26.57 0.26 -2.55
CA THR A 151 25.41 -0.60 -2.80
C THR A 151 25.47 -1.82 -1.90
N ALA A 152 24.42 -2.03 -1.11
CA ALA A 152 24.17 -3.29 -0.44
C ALA A 152 23.30 -4.16 -1.35
N ALA A 153 23.56 -5.45 -1.41
CA ALA A 153 22.83 -6.40 -2.22
C ALA A 153 22.70 -7.75 -1.50
N VAL A 154 21.60 -8.45 -1.74
CA VAL A 154 21.37 -9.80 -1.22
C VAL A 154 21.39 -10.77 -2.39
N ALA A 155 22.20 -11.82 -2.29
CA ALA A 155 22.23 -12.91 -3.25
C ALA A 155 22.30 -14.24 -2.50
N LYS A 156 21.39 -15.17 -2.81
CA LYS A 156 21.28 -16.48 -2.13
C LYS A 156 21.25 -16.33 -0.60
N ASN A 157 20.40 -15.44 -0.11
CA ASN A 157 20.22 -15.08 1.31
C ASN A 157 21.47 -14.52 2.02
N ASN A 158 22.54 -14.17 1.32
CA ASN A 158 23.74 -13.57 1.89
C ASN A 158 23.90 -12.12 1.48
N LEU A 159 24.45 -11.32 2.42
CA LEU A 159 24.69 -9.91 2.24
C LEU A 159 26.02 -9.66 1.52
N TYR A 160 25.99 -8.77 0.55
CA TYR A 160 27.13 -8.22 -0.16
C TYR A 160 27.14 -6.70 -0.08
N VAL A 161 28.33 -6.11 -0.03
CA VAL A 161 28.51 -4.66 -0.11
C VAL A 161 29.50 -4.33 -1.22
N VAL A 162 29.12 -3.40 -2.09
CA VAL A 162 29.91 -2.95 -3.23
C VAL A 162 30.26 -1.49 -3.04
N THR A 163 31.53 -1.19 -2.73
CA THR A 163 32.05 0.17 -2.51
C THR A 163 32.91 0.69 -3.67
N GLY A 164 33.34 -0.21 -4.57
CA GLY A 164 34.19 0.07 -5.74
C GLY A 164 33.73 -0.75 -6.94
N TYR A 165 34.67 -1.31 -7.70
CA TYR A 165 34.41 -2.21 -8.82
C TYR A 165 34.26 -3.67 -8.44
N SER A 166 34.58 -4.02 -7.18
CA SER A 166 34.45 -5.37 -6.64
C SER A 166 33.40 -5.40 -5.54
N ASP A 167 32.67 -6.49 -5.46
CA ASP A 167 31.78 -6.83 -4.37
C ASP A 167 32.56 -7.47 -3.21
N ARG A 168 32.08 -7.24 -2.01
CA ARG A 168 32.56 -7.92 -0.81
C ARG A 168 31.39 -8.67 -0.19
N ARG A 169 31.53 -9.98 -0.10
CA ARG A 169 30.58 -10.81 0.65
C ARG A 169 30.80 -10.61 2.14
N ILE A 170 29.72 -10.24 2.84
CA ILE A 170 29.75 -9.89 4.28
C ILE A 170 29.34 -11.08 5.14
N THR A 171 28.39 -11.90 4.67
CA THR A 171 27.85 -13.05 5.41
C THR A 171 28.00 -14.34 4.60
N ASN A 172 28.13 -15.50 5.30
CA ASN A 172 28.46 -16.77 4.66
C ASN A 172 27.51 -17.92 5.04
N ASP A 173 26.62 -17.70 6.00
CA ASP A 173 25.70 -18.70 6.56
C ASP A 173 24.24 -18.50 6.10
N GLY A 174 24.00 -17.62 5.13
CA GLY A 174 22.68 -17.43 4.51
C GLY A 174 22.19 -18.68 3.80
N GLY A 175 20.92 -18.97 3.91
CA GLY A 175 20.25 -20.21 3.47
C GLY A 175 19.87 -21.09 4.65
N ASN A 176 19.15 -22.19 4.40
CA ASN A 176 18.67 -23.11 5.42
C ASN A 176 17.90 -22.44 6.58
N GLY A 177 17.11 -21.41 6.28
CA GLY A 177 16.35 -20.64 7.26
C GLY A 177 17.13 -19.49 7.90
N ILE A 178 18.31 -19.12 7.38
CA ILE A 178 18.98 -17.87 7.70
C ILE A 178 18.86 -16.93 6.52
N VAL A 179 18.30 -15.73 6.75
CA VAL A 179 18.04 -14.72 5.72
C VAL A 179 18.63 -13.39 6.14
N TYR A 180 19.35 -12.74 5.23
CA TYR A 180 19.98 -11.44 5.45
C TYR A 180 19.38 -10.38 4.55
N GLY A 181 19.19 -9.17 5.08
CA GLY A 181 18.89 -7.97 4.31
C GLY A 181 17.51 -7.90 3.67
N GLU A 182 16.65 -8.86 3.95
CA GLU A 182 15.24 -8.84 3.54
C GLU A 182 14.37 -8.18 4.62
N ALA A 183 13.18 -7.69 4.21
CA ALA A 183 12.22 -7.14 5.14
C ALA A 183 11.84 -8.19 6.20
N ALA A 184 11.93 -7.82 7.48
CA ALA A 184 11.59 -8.71 8.57
C ALA A 184 10.09 -8.72 8.87
N HIS A 185 9.66 -9.65 9.73
CA HIS A 185 8.32 -9.69 10.31
C HIS A 185 7.19 -9.65 9.26
N ARG A 186 7.42 -10.29 8.09
CA ARG A 186 6.46 -10.40 6.99
C ARG A 186 5.92 -9.06 6.49
N ASN A 187 6.76 -8.02 6.52
CA ASN A 187 6.42 -6.65 6.10
C ASN A 187 5.38 -5.94 6.99
N GLU A 188 5.14 -6.43 8.20
CA GLU A 188 4.31 -5.74 9.18
C GLU A 188 5.06 -4.58 9.85
N PHE A 189 4.37 -3.73 10.62
CA PHE A 189 4.94 -2.60 11.39
C PHE A 189 5.65 -1.55 10.54
N GLY A 190 5.16 -1.30 9.32
CA GLY A 190 5.80 -0.35 8.39
C GLY A 190 7.16 -0.81 7.83
N ILE A 191 7.51 -2.09 7.99
CA ILE A 191 8.77 -2.64 7.48
C ILE A 191 8.60 -3.01 6.00
N ASP A 192 9.28 -2.28 5.12
CA ASP A 192 9.28 -2.50 3.66
C ASP A 192 10.62 -2.97 3.11
N LYS A 193 11.69 -2.89 3.93
CA LYS A 193 13.06 -3.26 3.56
C LYS A 193 13.86 -3.82 4.72
N GLY A 194 15.00 -4.45 4.40
CA GLY A 194 15.91 -5.02 5.40
C GLY A 194 17.33 -4.44 5.37
N LEU A 195 17.58 -3.39 4.58
CA LEU A 195 18.88 -2.73 4.39
C LEU A 195 18.74 -1.23 4.66
N PHE A 196 19.58 -0.67 5.53
CA PHE A 196 19.47 0.71 6.00
C PHE A 196 20.83 1.39 6.00
N TRP A 197 21.15 2.16 4.95
CA TRP A 197 22.36 2.97 4.92
C TRP A 197 22.31 4.11 5.93
N SER A 198 23.44 4.37 6.58
CA SER A 198 23.60 5.56 7.40
C SER A 198 23.53 6.85 6.56
N PRO A 199 23.25 8.02 7.14
CA PRO A 199 23.23 9.30 6.45
C PRO A 199 24.49 9.66 5.67
N SER A 200 25.67 9.22 6.11
CA SER A 200 26.92 9.37 5.35
C SER A 200 27.02 8.41 4.16
N GLY A 201 26.33 7.25 4.22
CA GLY A 201 26.45 6.15 3.27
C GLY A 201 27.72 5.30 3.44
N THR A 202 28.36 5.35 4.62
CA THR A 202 29.57 4.56 4.94
C THR A 202 29.29 3.38 5.88
N ARG A 203 28.11 3.33 6.52
CA ARG A 203 27.67 2.23 7.37
C ARG A 203 26.34 1.70 6.93
N LEU A 204 26.15 0.39 7.11
CA LEU A 204 24.93 -0.31 6.75
C LEU A 204 24.38 -1.07 7.95
N ALA A 205 23.18 -0.73 8.40
CA ALA A 205 22.39 -1.60 9.27
C ALA A 205 21.55 -2.55 8.40
N PHE A 206 21.34 -3.78 8.88
CA PHE A 206 20.58 -4.78 8.14
C PHE A 206 19.92 -5.80 9.06
N TYR A 207 18.79 -6.36 8.64
CA TYR A 207 18.16 -7.48 9.32
C TYR A 207 18.90 -8.80 9.02
N ARG A 208 19.03 -9.61 10.06
CA ARG A 208 19.31 -11.04 10.00
C ARG A 208 18.14 -11.78 10.64
N GLN A 209 17.50 -12.63 9.86
CA GLN A 209 16.37 -13.44 10.31
C GLN A 209 16.81 -14.90 10.45
N ASP A 210 16.49 -15.51 11.58
CA ASP A 210 16.70 -16.93 11.85
C ASP A 210 15.33 -17.63 11.93
N GLU A 211 14.97 -18.26 10.84
CA GLU A 211 13.68 -18.93 10.64
C GLU A 211 13.74 -20.45 10.88
N ARG A 212 14.86 -20.97 11.40
CA ARG A 212 15.06 -22.42 11.56
C ARG A 212 14.04 -23.08 12.49
N ARG A 213 13.44 -22.30 13.41
CA ARG A 213 12.37 -22.75 14.32
C ARG A 213 10.99 -22.62 13.71
N VAL A 214 10.84 -21.89 12.62
CA VAL A 214 9.55 -21.66 11.97
C VAL A 214 9.13 -22.90 11.19
N THR A 215 7.87 -23.26 11.28
CA THR A 215 7.28 -24.39 10.57
C THR A 215 7.49 -24.26 9.05
N SER A 216 7.84 -25.38 8.41
CA SER A 216 7.99 -25.48 6.96
C SER A 216 6.65 -25.80 6.31
N TYR A 217 6.33 -25.12 5.21
CA TYR A 217 5.14 -25.37 4.41
C TYR A 217 5.53 -25.58 2.94
N PRO A 218 5.06 -26.67 2.27
CA PRO A 218 5.40 -26.97 0.88
C PRO A 218 4.53 -26.16 -0.10
N ILE A 219 5.18 -25.40 -0.98
CA ILE A 219 4.55 -24.85 -2.20
C ILE A 219 4.85 -25.78 -3.36
N TYR A 220 3.81 -26.34 -3.98
CA TYR A 220 3.94 -27.35 -5.03
C TYR A 220 4.27 -26.74 -6.38
N ASP A 221 5.33 -27.24 -7.03
CA ASP A 221 5.69 -26.91 -8.41
C ASP A 221 5.12 -27.99 -9.35
N LEU A 222 3.96 -27.72 -9.91
CA LEU A 222 3.25 -28.62 -10.82
C LEU A 222 3.84 -28.64 -12.24
N SER A 223 4.80 -27.77 -12.55
CA SER A 223 5.49 -27.74 -13.85
C SER A 223 6.54 -28.87 -13.98
N LYS A 224 7.00 -29.42 -12.86
CA LYS A 224 7.98 -30.50 -12.82
C LYS A 224 7.35 -31.88 -13.06
N ARG A 225 8.19 -32.85 -13.47
CA ARG A 225 7.81 -34.26 -13.68
C ARG A 225 8.74 -35.20 -12.93
N PRO A 226 8.29 -35.90 -11.86
CA PRO A 226 7.02 -35.64 -11.15
C PRO A 226 6.97 -34.27 -10.53
N ALA A 227 5.79 -33.81 -10.08
CA ALA A 227 5.62 -32.56 -9.38
C ALA A 227 6.60 -32.47 -8.20
N GLY A 228 7.22 -31.32 -8.06
CA GLY A 228 8.11 -31.01 -6.95
C GLY A 228 7.45 -30.08 -5.93
N HIS A 229 8.24 -29.63 -4.94
CA HIS A 229 7.83 -28.54 -4.05
C HIS A 229 9.05 -27.68 -3.66
N THR A 230 8.76 -26.50 -3.18
CA THR A 230 9.72 -25.61 -2.50
C THR A 230 9.15 -25.30 -1.14
N ASP A 231 9.94 -25.48 -0.10
CA ASP A 231 9.50 -25.19 1.26
C ASP A 231 9.68 -23.71 1.57
N ILE A 232 8.62 -23.10 2.10
CA ILE A 232 8.65 -21.77 2.71
C ILE A 232 8.57 -21.89 4.23
N ARG A 233 9.12 -20.92 4.95
CA ARG A 233 8.92 -20.79 6.39
C ARG A 233 7.66 -19.99 6.65
N TYR A 234 6.68 -20.61 7.34
CA TYR A 234 5.42 -19.97 7.63
C TYR A 234 5.07 -20.07 9.12
N PRO A 235 5.18 -18.95 9.87
CA PRO A 235 4.94 -18.94 11.31
C PRO A 235 3.44 -18.86 11.60
N CYS A 236 2.76 -19.98 11.82
CA CYS A 236 1.35 -19.98 12.18
C CYS A 236 1.11 -19.44 13.58
N ALA A 237 -0.05 -18.80 13.81
CA ALA A 237 -0.45 -18.26 15.10
C ALA A 237 -0.35 -19.31 16.22
N GLY A 238 0.27 -18.94 17.33
CA GLY A 238 0.54 -19.82 18.48
C GLY A 238 1.81 -20.66 18.36
N ASP A 239 2.43 -20.74 17.19
CA ASP A 239 3.67 -21.50 16.94
C ASP A 239 4.93 -20.69 17.25
N SER A 240 6.09 -21.29 16.98
CA SER A 240 7.39 -20.61 17.08
C SER A 240 7.56 -19.56 15.99
N SER A 241 7.94 -18.35 16.38
CA SER A 241 8.31 -17.27 15.47
C SER A 241 9.78 -17.35 15.08
N HIS A 242 10.17 -16.56 14.06
CA HIS A 242 11.56 -16.31 13.73
C HIS A 242 12.22 -15.40 14.77
N THR A 243 13.55 -15.50 14.86
CA THR A 243 14.37 -14.58 15.67
C THR A 243 15.01 -13.55 14.73
N VAL A 244 14.88 -12.27 15.04
CA VAL A 244 15.50 -11.19 14.26
C VAL A 244 16.61 -10.53 15.07
N SER A 245 17.71 -10.20 14.39
CA SER A 245 18.78 -9.37 14.91
C SER A 245 19.19 -8.33 13.88
N ILE A 246 19.80 -7.22 14.35
CA ILE A 246 20.25 -6.14 13.49
C ILE A 246 21.77 -6.13 13.49
N GLY A 247 22.39 -6.38 12.31
CA GLY A 247 23.80 -6.24 12.09
C GLY A 247 24.13 -4.82 11.61
N VAL A 248 25.34 -4.35 11.96
CA VAL A 248 25.90 -3.07 11.52
C VAL A 248 27.26 -3.32 10.92
N TYR A 249 27.40 -3.01 9.63
CA TYR A 249 28.65 -3.15 8.88
C TYR A 249 29.24 -1.78 8.55
N ASP A 250 30.51 -1.59 8.88
CA ASP A 250 31.28 -0.40 8.54
C ASP A 250 32.11 -0.66 7.28
N THR A 251 31.89 0.11 6.22
CA THR A 251 32.53 -0.11 4.90
C THR A 251 34.00 0.31 4.88
N GLU A 252 34.41 1.20 5.79
CA GLU A 252 35.80 1.73 5.86
C GLU A 252 36.70 0.78 6.64
N THR A 253 36.23 0.30 7.80
CA THR A 253 37.00 -0.60 8.66
C THR A 253 36.80 -2.08 8.34
N GLY A 254 35.65 -2.42 7.72
CA GLY A 254 35.22 -3.80 7.49
C GLY A 254 34.72 -4.50 8.75
N GLN A 255 34.45 -3.76 9.83
CA GLN A 255 33.94 -4.29 11.08
C GLN A 255 32.45 -4.61 10.94
N LEU A 256 32.03 -5.76 11.47
CA LEU A 256 30.66 -6.20 11.59
C LEU A 256 30.32 -6.42 13.06
N ASN A 257 29.34 -5.72 13.58
CA ASN A 257 28.79 -5.88 14.92
C ASN A 257 27.29 -6.14 14.85
N TYR A 258 26.72 -6.67 15.93
CA TYR A 258 25.27 -6.81 16.10
C TYR A 258 24.79 -5.96 17.26
N LEU A 259 23.60 -5.37 17.13
CA LEU A 259 22.95 -4.68 18.25
C LEU A 259 22.64 -5.69 19.35
N GLN A 260 22.97 -5.33 20.58
CA GLN A 260 22.74 -6.15 21.78
C GLN A 260 21.32 -5.88 22.29
N THR A 261 20.34 -6.42 21.60
CA THR A 261 18.93 -6.29 21.98
C THR A 261 18.60 -7.26 23.11
N GLU A 262 18.13 -6.73 24.24
CA GLU A 262 17.62 -7.53 25.34
C GLU A 262 16.14 -7.87 25.12
N GLY A 263 15.66 -8.94 25.75
CA GLY A 263 14.24 -9.33 25.72
C GLY A 263 14.00 -10.72 25.15
N SER A 264 12.77 -11.00 24.78
CA SER A 264 12.37 -12.29 24.20
C SER A 264 12.97 -12.50 22.79
N TYR A 265 13.28 -13.74 22.47
CA TYR A 265 13.79 -14.09 21.14
C TYR A 265 12.78 -13.84 20.00
N ASP A 266 11.51 -13.80 20.32
CA ASP A 266 10.37 -13.64 19.39
C ASP A 266 9.76 -12.23 19.41
N GLN A 267 10.44 -11.25 20.03
CA GLN A 267 10.09 -9.84 19.96
C GLN A 267 10.29 -9.29 18.52
N TYR A 268 9.60 -8.21 18.20
CA TYR A 268 9.73 -7.54 16.92
C TYR A 268 10.69 -6.36 17.02
N LEU A 269 11.64 -6.27 16.08
CA LEU A 269 12.60 -5.18 15.95
C LEU A 269 12.15 -4.30 14.79
N THR A 270 11.56 -3.15 15.08
CA THR A 270 10.91 -2.29 14.09
C THR A 270 11.58 -0.92 14.01
N ASN A 271 11.25 -0.12 12.99
CA ASN A 271 11.61 1.30 12.85
C ASN A 271 13.12 1.60 12.93
N VAL A 272 13.96 0.75 12.35
CA VAL A 272 15.41 0.94 12.33
C VAL A 272 15.76 2.30 11.72
N THR A 273 16.29 3.21 12.53
CA THR A 273 16.56 4.60 12.13
C THR A 273 17.93 5.05 12.62
N TRP A 274 18.74 5.56 11.70
CA TRP A 274 20.02 6.15 12.03
C TRP A 274 19.90 7.54 12.64
N SER A 275 20.76 7.89 13.61
CA SER A 275 20.95 9.29 13.98
C SER A 275 21.56 10.09 12.81
N PRO A 276 21.33 11.41 12.72
CA PRO A 276 21.86 12.25 11.63
C PRO A 276 23.39 12.27 11.50
N ASP A 277 24.12 11.92 12.57
CA ASP A 277 25.58 11.89 12.66
C ASP A 277 26.18 10.48 12.60
N ASP A 278 25.40 9.47 12.23
CA ASP A 278 25.79 8.06 12.15
C ASP A 278 26.24 7.43 13.49
N ALA A 279 26.11 8.13 14.63
CA ALA A 279 26.63 7.67 15.92
C ALA A 279 25.72 6.61 16.56
N PHE A 280 24.43 6.69 16.34
CA PHE A 280 23.44 5.86 16.99
C PHE A 280 22.43 5.24 15.99
N ILE A 281 21.84 4.11 16.40
CA ILE A 281 20.70 3.49 15.75
C ILE A 281 19.55 3.43 16.75
N TYR A 282 18.37 3.90 16.32
CA TYR A 282 17.12 3.81 17.06
C TYR A 282 16.32 2.63 16.56
N VAL A 283 15.76 1.85 17.49
CA VAL A 283 14.94 0.68 17.18
C VAL A 283 13.75 0.66 18.13
N ALA A 284 12.56 0.48 17.61
CA ALA A 284 11.40 0.19 18.43
C ALA A 284 11.29 -1.33 18.63
N LEU A 285 11.40 -1.78 19.88
CA LEU A 285 11.21 -3.16 20.28
C LEU A 285 9.76 -3.34 20.70
N LEU A 286 9.03 -4.19 19.99
CA LEU A 286 7.65 -4.52 20.27
C LEU A 286 7.59 -5.97 20.80
N ASN A 287 6.86 -6.21 21.90
CA ASN A 287 6.67 -7.57 22.41
C ASN A 287 5.81 -8.41 21.45
N ARG A 288 5.81 -9.73 21.60
CA ARG A 288 5.04 -10.64 20.76
C ARG A 288 3.53 -10.39 20.84
N GLU A 289 3.03 -9.98 21.99
CA GLU A 289 1.63 -9.60 22.22
C GLU A 289 1.26 -8.27 21.53
N GLN A 290 2.25 -7.56 20.99
CA GLN A 290 2.11 -6.32 20.22
C GLN A 290 1.44 -5.17 20.97
N ASN A 291 1.45 -5.19 22.29
CA ASN A 291 0.79 -4.21 23.15
C ASN A 291 1.76 -3.39 24.01
N HIS A 292 3.06 -3.67 23.94
CA HIS A 292 4.11 -2.95 24.64
C HIS A 292 5.31 -2.69 23.72
N MET A 293 5.53 -1.44 23.39
CA MET A 293 6.64 -0.96 22.58
C MET A 293 7.62 -0.16 23.44
N ARG A 294 8.93 -0.38 23.22
CA ARG A 294 10.02 0.43 23.78
C ARG A 294 10.86 1.00 22.66
N LEU A 295 11.05 2.31 22.63
CA LEU A 295 12.00 2.95 21.72
C LEU A 295 13.38 2.99 22.37
N LEU A 296 14.35 2.30 21.78
CA LEU A 296 15.73 2.18 22.28
C LEU A 296 16.71 2.86 21.34
N ARG A 297 17.82 3.36 21.93
CA ARG A 297 18.98 3.87 21.23
C ARG A 297 20.17 2.96 21.46
N PHE A 298 20.89 2.63 20.39
CA PHE A 298 22.09 1.78 20.41
C PHE A 298 23.27 2.55 19.86
N ASP A 299 24.45 2.39 20.47
CA ASP A 299 25.69 2.85 19.90
C ASP A 299 26.03 2.06 18.64
N ALA A 300 26.17 2.75 17.51
CA ALA A 300 26.31 2.12 16.20
C ALA A 300 27.68 1.42 15.99
N PHE A 301 28.69 1.74 16.79
CA PHE A 301 30.03 1.16 16.69
C PHE A 301 30.17 -0.14 17.51
N THR A 302 29.60 -0.15 18.70
CA THR A 302 29.74 -1.27 19.63
C THR A 302 28.52 -2.19 19.64
N GLY A 303 27.40 -1.73 19.11
CA GLY A 303 26.10 -2.41 19.18
C GLY A 303 25.47 -2.42 20.58
N LYS A 304 26.08 -1.74 21.57
CA LYS A 304 25.54 -1.71 22.93
C LYS A 304 24.33 -0.81 23.04
N GLN A 305 23.36 -1.25 23.83
CA GLN A 305 22.25 -0.41 24.23
C GLN A 305 22.77 0.78 25.04
N ASP A 306 22.37 1.98 24.63
CA ASP A 306 22.75 3.24 25.28
C ASP A 306 21.62 3.75 26.18
N LEU A 307 20.37 3.78 25.68
CA LEU A 307 19.25 4.36 26.39
C LEU A 307 17.91 3.72 25.96
N VAL A 308 16.98 3.57 26.90
CA VAL A 308 15.54 3.43 26.63
C VAL A 308 14.92 4.82 26.68
N LEU A 309 14.39 5.31 25.54
CA LEU A 309 13.87 6.67 25.44
C LEU A 309 12.51 6.80 26.11
N PHE A 310 11.59 5.94 25.73
CA PHE A 310 10.23 5.87 26.28
C PHE A 310 9.58 4.55 25.91
N GLU A 311 8.41 4.29 26.50
CA GLU A 311 7.60 3.11 26.28
C GLU A 311 6.15 3.51 25.95
N GLU A 312 5.48 2.70 25.14
CA GLU A 312 4.05 2.79 24.86
C GLU A 312 3.35 1.48 25.20
N HIS A 313 2.22 1.58 25.86
CA HIS A 313 1.36 0.45 26.20
C HIS A 313 -0.07 0.71 25.73
N ALA A 314 -0.72 -0.34 25.26
CA ALA A 314 -2.14 -0.32 24.94
C ALA A 314 -2.81 -1.60 25.46
N GLU A 315 -4.13 -1.54 25.70
CA GLU A 315 -4.90 -2.74 26.09
C GLU A 315 -5.02 -3.75 24.95
N LYS A 316 -4.98 -3.28 23.70
CA LYS A 316 -5.16 -4.11 22.51
C LYS A 316 -3.83 -4.25 21.79
N TRP A 317 -3.42 -3.25 21.01
CA TRP A 317 -2.13 -3.26 20.33
C TRP A 317 -1.53 -1.87 20.18
N VAL A 318 -0.23 -1.82 19.94
CA VAL A 318 0.53 -0.64 19.54
C VAL A 318 1.11 -0.91 18.15
N GLU A 319 0.94 0.01 17.21
CA GLU A 319 1.50 -0.09 15.85
C GLU A 319 2.56 0.98 15.60
N PRO A 320 3.84 0.68 15.84
CA PRO A 320 4.92 1.60 15.52
C PRO A 320 5.28 1.53 14.02
N GLU A 321 4.52 2.21 13.17
CA GLU A 321 4.74 2.18 11.71
C GLU A 321 5.84 3.11 11.22
N HIS A 322 6.23 4.12 12.01
CA HIS A 322 7.17 5.15 11.61
C HIS A 322 8.31 5.30 12.63
N GLY A 323 9.54 5.40 12.15
CA GLY A 323 10.70 5.66 13.00
C GLY A 323 10.81 7.14 13.44
N PRO A 324 11.78 7.46 14.32
CA PRO A 324 12.08 8.84 14.71
C PRO A 324 12.41 9.72 13.50
N ILE A 325 11.76 10.87 13.38
CA ILE A 325 11.99 11.86 12.32
C ILE A 325 12.79 13.02 12.93
N PHE A 326 14.09 13.02 12.68
CA PHE A 326 15.00 14.04 13.26
C PHE A 326 14.79 15.41 12.63
N LEU A 327 14.92 16.45 13.45
CA LEU A 327 14.86 17.84 12.97
C LEU A 327 16.17 18.17 12.20
N PRO A 328 16.09 18.74 10.99
CA PRO A 328 17.28 18.98 10.15
C PRO A 328 18.35 19.86 10.82
N ASN A 329 17.93 20.85 11.60
CA ASN A 329 18.82 21.82 12.26
C ASN A 329 19.06 21.53 13.75
N ASN A 330 18.54 20.40 14.25
CA ASN A 330 18.68 20.02 15.66
C ASN A 330 18.62 18.49 15.81
N LYS A 331 19.78 17.85 15.76
CA LYS A 331 19.93 16.39 15.89
C LYS A 331 19.48 15.83 17.25
N ASP A 332 19.31 16.71 18.26
CA ASP A 332 18.91 16.31 19.61
C ASP A 332 17.37 16.29 19.79
N ARG A 333 16.60 16.47 18.70
CA ARG A 333 15.14 16.42 18.70
C ARG A 333 14.62 15.61 17.51
N PHE A 334 13.50 14.93 17.77
CA PHE A 334 12.80 14.17 16.73
C PHE A 334 11.28 14.22 16.94
N ILE A 335 10.55 13.96 15.86
CA ILE A 335 9.11 13.74 15.87
C ILE A 335 8.86 12.23 15.92
N TRP A 336 7.91 11.82 16.74
CA TRP A 336 7.36 10.48 16.82
C TRP A 336 5.86 10.52 16.50
N GLN A 337 5.37 9.57 15.69
CA GLN A 337 3.94 9.38 15.45
C GLN A 337 3.40 8.29 16.37
N SER A 338 2.22 8.52 16.97
CA SER A 338 1.63 7.60 17.93
C SER A 338 0.12 7.78 18.02
N GLU A 339 -0.59 6.69 18.26
CA GLU A 339 -2.05 6.66 18.50
C GLU A 339 -2.44 6.70 19.98
N ARG A 340 -1.51 7.05 20.87
CA ARG A 340 -1.68 7.03 22.34
C ARG A 340 -2.85 7.85 22.89
N ASP A 341 -3.36 8.82 22.12
CA ASP A 341 -4.55 9.62 22.48
C ASP A 341 -5.82 9.17 21.74
N GLY A 342 -5.77 8.01 21.06
CA GLY A 342 -6.85 7.45 20.28
C GLY A 342 -6.84 7.80 18.79
N TRP A 343 -5.86 8.62 18.36
CA TRP A 343 -5.69 9.04 16.95
C TRP A 343 -4.20 9.12 16.62
N ASN A 344 -3.81 8.84 15.37
CA ASN A 344 -2.42 8.96 14.98
C ASN A 344 -2.01 10.45 14.91
N HIS A 345 -1.16 10.87 15.84
CA HIS A 345 -0.67 12.24 15.97
C HIS A 345 0.84 12.32 16.13
N MET A 346 1.38 13.54 15.96
CA MET A 346 2.81 13.82 16.04
C MET A 346 3.17 14.38 17.41
N TYR A 347 4.26 13.86 17.99
CA TYR A 347 4.82 14.23 19.29
C TYR A 347 6.28 14.62 19.13
N LEU A 348 6.70 15.73 19.76
CA LEU A 348 8.08 16.19 19.74
C LEU A 348 8.83 15.69 20.97
N TYR A 349 9.96 15.03 20.73
CA TYR A 349 10.84 14.48 21.75
C TYR A 349 12.26 15.03 21.67
N GLN A 350 12.98 14.98 22.80
CA GLN A 350 14.45 15.05 22.84
C GLN A 350 15.03 13.63 22.72
N THR A 351 16.29 13.55 22.28
CA THR A 351 17.01 12.27 22.14
C THR A 351 17.40 11.61 23.46
N ASP A 352 17.14 12.28 24.59
CA ASP A 352 17.21 11.70 25.94
C ASP A 352 15.88 11.07 26.40
N GLY A 353 14.85 11.07 25.54
CA GLY A 353 13.54 10.50 25.82
C GLY A 353 12.52 11.48 26.40
N LYS A 354 12.89 12.74 26.65
CA LYS A 354 11.98 13.75 27.18
C LYS A 354 10.94 14.19 26.16
N LEU A 355 9.65 14.01 26.45
CA LEU A 355 8.56 14.57 25.68
C LEU A 355 8.53 16.10 25.83
N LEU A 356 8.58 16.83 24.72
CA LEU A 356 8.49 18.28 24.69
C LEU A 356 7.06 18.78 24.47
N GLY A 357 6.24 18.01 23.72
CA GLY A 357 4.84 18.34 23.49
C GLY A 357 4.20 17.56 22.36
N GLN A 358 2.88 17.62 22.32
CA GLN A 358 2.06 17.12 21.20
C GLN A 358 1.89 18.24 20.16
N LEU A 359 2.15 17.95 18.89
CA LEU A 359 2.14 18.91 17.79
C LEU A 359 0.80 18.98 17.07
N THR A 360 0.10 17.85 17.02
CA THR A 360 -1.23 17.73 16.40
C THR A 360 -2.17 16.99 17.34
N SER A 361 -3.46 17.35 17.32
CA SER A 361 -4.48 16.71 18.16
C SER A 361 -5.88 16.86 17.55
N GLY A 362 -6.80 15.99 17.94
CA GLY A 362 -8.21 16.04 17.54
C GLY A 362 -8.70 14.71 16.93
N PRO A 363 -9.99 14.60 16.58
CA PRO A 363 -10.59 13.37 16.09
C PRO A 363 -10.31 13.13 14.59
N TRP A 364 -9.03 12.98 14.23
CA TRP A 364 -8.55 12.77 12.87
C TRP A 364 -7.12 12.21 12.88
N MET A 365 -6.70 11.58 11.78
CA MET A 365 -5.41 10.91 11.63
C MET A 365 -4.39 11.78 10.88
N VAL A 366 -3.15 11.84 11.35
CA VAL A 366 -1.99 12.13 10.51
C VAL A 366 -1.70 10.88 9.69
N ASN A 367 -1.68 11.00 8.34
CA ASN A 367 -1.36 9.85 7.48
C ASN A 367 0.14 9.77 7.19
N GLU A 368 0.78 10.92 6.86
CA GLU A 368 2.16 10.92 6.42
C GLU A 368 2.83 12.24 6.80
N PHE A 369 4.02 12.15 7.40
CA PHE A 369 4.90 13.30 7.57
C PHE A 369 5.56 13.63 6.22
N ILE A 370 5.50 14.89 5.77
CA ILE A 370 6.02 15.33 4.47
C ILE A 370 7.37 16.01 4.60
N GLY A 371 7.56 16.86 5.61
CA GLY A 371 8.82 17.56 5.77
C GLY A 371 8.75 18.77 6.72
N PHE A 372 9.89 19.44 6.86
CA PHE A 372 10.02 20.68 7.62
C PHE A 372 10.20 21.87 6.69
N SER A 373 9.75 23.05 7.10
CA SER A 373 10.17 24.30 6.46
C SER A 373 11.69 24.48 6.56
N LYS A 374 12.26 25.31 5.70
CA LYS A 374 13.70 25.61 5.70
C LYS A 374 14.21 26.15 7.06
N SER A 375 13.37 26.88 7.78
CA SER A 375 13.65 27.37 9.15
C SER A 375 13.41 26.33 10.23
N THR A 376 12.82 25.17 9.89
CA THR A 376 12.44 24.09 10.82
C THR A 376 11.38 24.48 11.85
N ASP A 377 10.67 25.57 11.64
CA ASP A 377 9.62 26.08 12.52
C ASP A 377 8.19 25.67 12.10
N VAL A 378 8.05 25.12 10.89
CA VAL A 378 6.80 24.59 10.34
C VAL A 378 7.00 23.15 9.89
N ILE A 379 5.99 22.32 10.12
CA ILE A 379 5.90 20.94 9.70
C ILE A 379 4.82 20.82 8.63
N TYR A 380 5.09 20.04 7.59
CA TYR A 380 4.13 19.65 6.55
C TYR A 380 3.78 18.18 6.69
N PHE A 381 2.50 17.86 6.56
CA PHE A 381 2.00 16.48 6.69
C PHE A 381 0.67 16.31 5.97
N THR A 382 0.30 15.07 5.66
CA THR A 382 -1.05 14.74 5.17
C THR A 382 -1.94 14.23 6.29
N SER A 383 -3.25 14.48 6.18
CA SER A 383 -4.20 14.17 7.24
C SER A 383 -5.63 14.02 6.73
N THR A 384 -6.45 13.31 7.52
CA THR A 384 -7.89 13.13 7.32
C THR A 384 -8.75 14.17 8.05
N LYS A 385 -8.17 15.30 8.47
CA LYS A 385 -8.82 16.28 9.35
C LYS A 385 -10.19 16.78 8.86
N ASP A 386 -10.36 16.96 7.55
CA ASP A 386 -11.63 17.47 7.00
C ASP A 386 -12.66 16.34 6.79
N SER A 387 -12.19 15.14 6.46
CA SER A 387 -13.03 13.96 6.25
C SER A 387 -12.18 12.69 6.30
N PRO A 388 -12.66 11.60 6.90
CA PRO A 388 -11.98 10.30 6.82
C PRO A 388 -11.96 9.72 5.40
N LEU A 389 -12.73 10.28 4.47
CA LEU A 389 -12.77 9.87 3.05
C LEU A 389 -11.77 10.64 2.18
N GLU A 390 -11.08 11.63 2.74
CA GLU A 390 -10.18 12.55 2.05
C GLU A 390 -8.81 12.56 2.71
N LYS A 391 -7.79 12.88 1.93
CA LYS A 391 -6.42 13.10 2.42
C LYS A 391 -5.89 14.42 1.87
N HIS A 392 -5.52 15.34 2.75
CA HIS A 392 -5.08 16.69 2.40
C HIS A 392 -3.71 17.03 2.97
N LEU A 393 -3.00 17.95 2.30
CA LEU A 393 -1.75 18.54 2.81
C LEU A 393 -2.08 19.65 3.80
N TYR A 394 -1.41 19.60 4.95
CA TYR A 394 -1.48 20.62 6.01
C TYR A 394 -0.11 21.10 6.44
N SER A 395 -0.09 22.24 7.09
CA SER A 395 1.06 22.74 7.85
C SER A 395 0.67 23.05 9.29
N VAL A 396 1.64 22.92 10.20
CA VAL A 396 1.53 23.32 11.61
C VAL A 396 2.88 23.82 12.10
N LYS A 397 2.91 24.80 12.99
CA LYS A 397 4.17 25.19 13.65
C LYS A 397 4.66 24.10 14.59
N ILE A 398 5.99 24.01 14.77
CA ILE A 398 6.63 23.01 15.65
C ILE A 398 6.25 23.20 17.13
N ASN A 399 5.60 24.29 17.49
CA ASN A 399 5.03 24.51 18.81
C ASN A 399 3.53 24.19 18.91
N GLY A 400 2.95 23.57 17.86
CA GLY A 400 1.54 23.19 17.81
C GLY A 400 0.56 24.29 17.40
N GLY A 401 1.04 25.47 16.96
CA GLY A 401 0.19 26.60 16.53
C GLY A 401 0.05 26.75 15.01
N ASN A 402 -0.87 27.63 14.59
CA ASN A 402 -1.07 28.04 13.19
C ASN A 402 -1.28 26.87 12.22
N PHE A 403 -2.31 26.07 12.49
CA PHE A 403 -2.73 24.96 11.63
C PHE A 403 -3.38 25.48 10.34
N GLN A 404 -2.89 25.03 9.17
CA GLN A 404 -3.39 25.48 7.88
C GLN A 404 -3.48 24.32 6.89
N ARG A 405 -4.61 24.22 6.16
CA ARG A 405 -4.74 23.35 4.99
C ARG A 405 -4.12 24.01 3.77
N LEU A 406 -3.31 23.27 3.00
CA LEU A 406 -2.60 23.77 1.82
C LEU A 406 -3.17 23.19 0.51
N SER A 407 -3.71 21.98 0.48
CA SER A 407 -4.38 21.44 -0.69
C SER A 407 -5.85 21.89 -0.74
N ALA A 408 -6.22 22.70 -1.74
CA ALA A 408 -7.52 23.37 -1.78
C ALA A 408 -8.66 22.47 -2.28
N VAL A 409 -8.39 21.57 -3.22
CA VAL A 409 -9.40 20.76 -3.90
C VAL A 409 -9.81 19.57 -3.02
N GLN A 410 -11.11 19.26 -2.98
CA GLN A 410 -11.60 18.05 -2.32
C GLN A 410 -11.09 16.79 -3.02
N GLY A 411 -10.64 15.79 -2.26
CA GLY A 411 -10.18 14.52 -2.79
C GLY A 411 -9.04 13.86 -2.02
N MET A 412 -8.37 12.94 -2.68
CA MET A 412 -7.19 12.22 -2.18
C MET A 412 -5.94 12.81 -2.80
N HIS A 413 -5.04 13.34 -1.97
CA HIS A 413 -3.79 13.99 -2.36
C HIS A 413 -2.58 13.14 -1.99
N GLN A 414 -1.66 12.98 -2.93
CA GLN A 414 -0.34 12.42 -2.73
C GLN A 414 0.68 13.53 -2.94
N ILE A 415 1.54 13.76 -1.96
CA ILE A 415 2.43 14.91 -1.89
C ILE A 415 3.89 14.46 -2.02
N LEU A 416 4.63 15.09 -2.92
CA LEU A 416 6.08 14.90 -3.06
C LEU A 416 6.77 16.26 -2.82
N PRO A 417 7.52 16.42 -1.72
CA PRO A 417 8.16 17.68 -1.39
C PRO A 417 9.41 17.93 -2.24
N SER A 418 9.70 19.20 -2.56
CA SER A 418 11.04 19.63 -3.03
C SER A 418 12.08 19.45 -1.92
N SER A 419 13.36 19.42 -2.28
CA SER A 419 14.45 19.17 -1.31
C SER A 419 14.49 20.18 -0.14
N ASP A 420 13.98 21.39 -0.36
CA ASP A 420 13.90 22.45 0.66
C ASP A 420 12.48 22.65 1.19
N ASN A 421 11.52 21.83 0.78
CA ASN A 421 10.11 21.88 1.15
C ASN A 421 9.44 23.25 0.91
N THR A 422 9.90 24.00 -0.09
CA THR A 422 9.28 25.26 -0.51
C THR A 422 8.20 25.09 -1.57
N LEU A 423 8.27 23.95 -2.27
CA LEU A 423 7.32 23.52 -3.30
C LEU A 423 6.92 22.06 -3.07
N PHE A 424 5.70 21.72 -3.47
CA PHE A 424 5.19 20.36 -3.41
C PHE A 424 4.59 19.97 -4.76
N ILE A 425 4.95 18.80 -5.27
CA ILE A 425 4.14 18.17 -6.31
C ILE A 425 2.92 17.59 -5.59
N ASP A 426 1.74 17.99 -6.01
CA ASP A 426 0.46 17.49 -5.54
C ASP A 426 -0.19 16.67 -6.65
N VAL A 427 -0.30 15.37 -6.43
CA VAL A 427 -1.02 14.44 -7.31
C VAL A 427 -2.34 14.11 -6.65
N TYR A 428 -3.44 14.61 -7.21
CA TYR A 428 -4.75 14.35 -6.62
C TYR A 428 -5.76 13.75 -7.58
N SER A 429 -6.75 13.10 -7.01
CA SER A 429 -7.97 12.65 -7.68
C SER A 429 -9.19 12.87 -6.79
N ASN A 430 -10.37 12.96 -7.42
CA ASN A 430 -11.65 12.91 -6.73
C ASN A 430 -12.68 12.16 -7.57
N ARG A 431 -13.90 12.00 -7.08
CA ARG A 431 -14.93 11.21 -7.78
C ARG A 431 -15.14 11.59 -9.25
N LYS A 432 -14.88 12.85 -9.64
CA LYS A 432 -15.08 13.38 -11.00
C LYS A 432 -13.80 13.56 -11.78
N THR A 433 -12.67 13.70 -11.10
CA THR A 433 -11.36 14.00 -11.68
C THR A 433 -10.44 12.79 -11.55
N PRO A 434 -10.08 12.15 -12.68
CA PRO A 434 -9.26 10.94 -12.64
C PRO A 434 -7.88 11.15 -12.01
N ARG A 435 -7.18 12.20 -12.43
CA ARG A 435 -5.87 12.60 -11.87
C ARG A 435 -5.49 13.98 -12.34
N VAL A 436 -4.96 14.78 -11.42
CA VAL A 436 -4.26 16.03 -11.72
C VAL A 436 -2.87 15.98 -11.09
N VAL A 437 -1.88 16.48 -11.79
CA VAL A 437 -0.52 16.70 -11.28
C VAL A 437 -0.25 18.19 -11.33
N GLN A 438 -0.02 18.79 -10.18
CA GLN A 438 0.25 20.23 -10.05
C GLN A 438 1.41 20.48 -9.08
N VAL A 439 1.97 21.69 -9.14
CA VAL A 439 2.93 22.19 -8.16
C VAL A 439 2.23 23.25 -7.31
N ILE A 440 2.27 23.07 -6.00
CA ILE A 440 1.76 24.03 -5.02
C ILE A 440 2.89 24.58 -4.15
N LYS A 441 2.69 25.80 -3.63
CA LYS A 441 3.62 26.46 -2.72
C LYS A 441 3.24 26.21 -1.25
N THR A 442 4.08 26.70 -0.36
CA THR A 442 3.88 26.63 1.11
C THR A 442 2.68 27.44 1.64
N ASP A 443 2.12 28.36 0.83
CA ASP A 443 0.87 29.09 1.12
C ASP A 443 -0.38 28.38 0.58
N GLY A 444 -0.21 27.29 -0.17
CA GLY A 444 -1.27 26.54 -0.82
C GLY A 444 -1.60 27.00 -2.25
N ASP A 445 -0.98 28.08 -2.71
CA ASP A 445 -1.19 28.58 -4.07
C ASP A 445 -0.66 27.60 -5.12
N VAL A 446 -1.45 27.36 -6.17
CA VAL A 446 -1.03 26.55 -7.33
C VAL A 446 -0.02 27.35 -8.16
N SER A 447 1.23 26.89 -8.19
CA SER A 447 2.27 27.46 -9.04
C SER A 447 2.09 27.08 -10.51
N ALA A 448 1.82 25.79 -10.77
CA ALA A 448 1.60 25.27 -12.13
C ALA A 448 0.77 23.99 -12.10
N THR A 449 -0.06 23.77 -13.12
CA THR A 449 -0.67 22.48 -13.42
C THR A 449 0.13 21.82 -14.53
N LEU A 450 0.77 20.68 -14.23
CA LEU A 450 1.65 19.97 -15.16
C LEU A 450 0.87 19.03 -16.07
N PHE A 451 -0.15 18.39 -15.52
CA PHE A 451 -0.93 17.40 -16.24
C PHE A 451 -2.33 17.24 -15.65
N THR A 452 -3.31 17.13 -16.53
CA THR A 452 -4.68 16.70 -16.17
C THR A 452 -5.02 15.49 -17.02
N SER A 453 -5.28 14.36 -16.36
CA SER A 453 -5.71 13.15 -17.05
C SER A 453 -7.07 13.36 -17.74
N PRO A 454 -7.20 13.09 -19.03
CA PRO A 454 -8.52 12.97 -19.60
C PRO A 454 -9.30 11.86 -18.90
N ASN A 455 -10.61 11.94 -18.91
CA ASN A 455 -11.43 10.87 -18.36
C ASN A 455 -11.27 9.60 -19.23
N PRO A 456 -10.63 8.52 -18.71
CA PRO A 456 -10.35 7.35 -19.53
C PRO A 456 -11.60 6.52 -19.86
N VAL A 457 -12.71 6.78 -19.18
CA VAL A 457 -13.98 6.07 -19.34
C VAL A 457 -15.09 6.97 -19.93
N ALA A 458 -14.72 8.09 -20.57
CA ALA A 458 -15.66 9.08 -21.06
C ALA A 458 -16.67 8.50 -22.07
N ASP A 459 -16.27 7.53 -22.88
CA ASP A 459 -17.09 6.91 -23.92
C ASP A 459 -18.00 5.79 -23.39
N PHE A 460 -17.80 5.36 -22.15
CA PHE A 460 -18.55 4.26 -21.56
C PHE A 460 -19.81 4.76 -20.84
N ARG A 461 -20.87 3.98 -20.93
CA ARG A 461 -22.10 4.20 -20.19
C ARG A 461 -21.91 3.87 -18.72
N MET A 462 -21.55 4.89 -17.96
CA MET A 462 -21.28 4.76 -16.52
C MET A 462 -22.56 4.93 -15.71
N GLY A 463 -22.76 4.04 -14.75
CA GLY A 463 -23.80 4.20 -13.74
C GLY A 463 -23.44 5.28 -12.71
N ARG A 464 -24.47 5.88 -12.11
CA ARG A 464 -24.29 6.84 -11.02
C ARG A 464 -23.65 6.18 -9.83
N THR A 465 -22.65 6.83 -9.23
CA THR A 465 -21.99 6.41 -7.98
C THR A 465 -22.35 7.38 -6.86
N GLU A 466 -22.86 6.86 -5.75
CA GLU A 466 -23.18 7.63 -4.54
C GLU A 466 -22.33 7.11 -3.36
N ILE A 467 -21.86 8.05 -2.53
CA ILE A 467 -21.22 7.78 -1.24
C ILE A 467 -22.10 8.39 -0.17
N PHE A 468 -22.41 7.62 0.86
CA PHE A 468 -23.27 8.04 1.97
C PHE A 468 -22.97 7.22 3.23
N PRO A 469 -23.20 7.78 4.43
CA PRO A 469 -23.07 7.05 5.68
C PRO A 469 -24.31 6.24 6.00
N ILE A 470 -24.11 5.10 6.67
CA ILE A 470 -25.17 4.29 7.30
C ILE A 470 -24.92 4.29 8.81
N LEU A 471 -25.93 4.63 9.59
CA LEU A 471 -25.85 4.58 11.05
C LEU A 471 -26.12 3.16 11.56
N ASN A 472 -25.15 2.56 12.25
CA ASN A 472 -25.32 1.28 12.93
C ASN A 472 -24.78 1.36 14.36
N GLN A 473 -25.63 1.10 15.37
CA GLN A 473 -25.24 1.13 16.78
C GLN A 473 -24.51 2.42 17.22
N GLY A 474 -24.95 3.57 16.73
CA GLY A 474 -24.34 4.87 17.04
C GLY A 474 -23.09 5.22 16.22
N VAL A 475 -22.61 4.32 15.35
CA VAL A 475 -21.42 4.51 14.51
C VAL A 475 -21.85 4.74 13.06
N LEU A 476 -21.25 5.75 12.40
CA LEU A 476 -21.43 6.01 10.97
C LEU A 476 -20.50 5.11 10.16
N LEU A 477 -21.05 4.31 9.26
CA LEU A 477 -20.33 3.43 8.33
C LEU A 477 -20.39 4.03 6.93
N HIS A 478 -19.25 4.34 6.33
CA HIS A 478 -19.22 4.90 4.98
C HIS A 478 -19.50 3.82 3.94
N SER A 479 -20.39 4.16 3.00
CA SER A 479 -20.89 3.22 2.01
C SER A 479 -20.88 3.84 0.62
N ARG A 480 -20.71 3.00 -0.40
CA ARG A 480 -20.79 3.37 -1.82
C ARG A 480 -21.82 2.48 -2.52
N MET A 481 -22.65 3.10 -3.36
CA MET A 481 -23.60 2.40 -4.23
C MET A 481 -23.39 2.84 -5.67
N ILE A 482 -23.22 1.87 -6.56
CA ILE A 482 -23.14 2.07 -8.01
C ILE A 482 -24.41 1.52 -8.63
N TYR A 483 -25.13 2.37 -9.35
CA TYR A 483 -26.37 2.02 -10.01
C TYR A 483 -26.13 1.60 -11.47
N PRO A 484 -26.99 0.77 -12.07
CA PRO A 484 -27.01 0.58 -13.53
C PRO A 484 -27.09 1.89 -14.30
N PRO A 485 -26.49 2.01 -15.51
CA PRO A 485 -26.58 3.23 -16.31
C PRO A 485 -28.03 3.67 -16.62
N ASP A 486 -28.90 2.70 -16.88
CA ASP A 486 -30.36 2.95 -17.18
C ASP A 486 -31.21 2.69 -15.93
N PHE A 487 -30.73 3.08 -14.77
CA PHE A 487 -31.43 2.85 -13.51
C PHE A 487 -32.85 3.45 -13.51
N ASN A 488 -33.85 2.59 -13.26
CA ASN A 488 -35.23 2.96 -13.10
C ASN A 488 -35.73 2.55 -11.70
N PRO A 489 -36.07 3.48 -10.80
CA PRO A 489 -36.50 3.16 -9.44
C PRO A 489 -37.78 2.32 -9.33
N LYS A 490 -38.50 2.12 -10.42
CA LYS A 490 -39.71 1.27 -10.50
C LYS A 490 -39.38 -0.20 -10.84
N GLN A 491 -38.13 -0.52 -11.21
CA GLN A 491 -37.67 -1.86 -11.49
C GLN A 491 -36.91 -2.43 -10.27
N LYS A 492 -36.85 -3.76 -10.17
CA LYS A 492 -36.07 -4.44 -9.15
C LYS A 492 -34.73 -4.91 -9.72
N TYR A 493 -33.65 -4.69 -8.98
CA TYR A 493 -32.29 -5.01 -9.36
C TYR A 493 -31.66 -5.99 -8.36
N PRO A 494 -30.94 -7.01 -8.84
CA PRO A 494 -30.07 -7.79 -7.99
C PRO A 494 -28.93 -6.92 -7.45
N VAL A 495 -28.38 -7.29 -6.30
CA VAL A 495 -27.28 -6.56 -5.66
C VAL A 495 -26.06 -7.46 -5.53
N VAL A 496 -24.88 -6.96 -5.89
CA VAL A 496 -23.59 -7.54 -5.51
C VAL A 496 -22.97 -6.66 -4.45
N VAL A 497 -22.79 -7.22 -3.24
CA VAL A 497 -22.02 -6.60 -2.17
C VAL A 497 -20.55 -6.96 -2.41
N TYR A 498 -19.71 -5.95 -2.70
CA TYR A 498 -18.27 -6.09 -2.81
C TYR A 498 -17.64 -5.62 -1.51
N LEU A 499 -16.87 -6.47 -0.86
CA LEU A 499 -16.28 -6.15 0.43
C LEU A 499 -14.85 -6.67 0.55
N TYR A 500 -14.06 -6.02 1.40
CA TYR A 500 -12.84 -6.55 1.98
C TYR A 500 -13.02 -6.74 3.49
N GLY A 501 -13.31 -5.67 4.22
CA GLY A 501 -13.73 -5.65 5.61
C GLY A 501 -12.64 -5.97 6.64
N GLY A 502 -11.40 -6.21 6.18
CA GLY A 502 -10.28 -6.49 7.07
C GLY A 502 -9.74 -5.26 7.79
N PRO A 503 -8.92 -5.45 8.83
CA PRO A 503 -8.28 -4.36 9.56
C PRO A 503 -7.54 -3.39 8.64
N HIS A 504 -7.60 -2.12 8.95
CA HIS A 504 -6.99 -0.99 8.23
C HIS A 504 -7.42 -0.82 6.76
N ALA A 505 -8.34 -1.63 6.24
CA ALA A 505 -8.83 -1.47 4.88
C ALA A 505 -9.82 -0.31 4.78
N GLN A 506 -9.73 0.45 3.70
CA GLN A 506 -10.72 1.47 3.35
C GLN A 506 -11.04 1.36 1.86
N MET A 507 -12.29 1.00 1.53
CA MET A 507 -12.75 0.77 0.17
C MET A 507 -13.56 1.95 -0.39
N VAL A 508 -14.05 2.82 0.48
CA VAL A 508 -14.87 3.97 0.14
C VAL A 508 -14.08 5.25 0.41
N THR A 509 -13.75 5.99 -0.64
CA THR A 509 -12.94 7.22 -0.56
C THR A 509 -13.43 8.27 -1.54
N GLU A 510 -13.08 9.54 -1.33
CA GLU A 510 -13.28 10.63 -2.29
C GLU A 510 -12.23 10.63 -3.43
N SER A 511 -11.74 9.45 -3.83
CA SER A 511 -10.86 9.26 -4.99
C SER A 511 -11.65 9.07 -6.28
N TRP A 512 -10.96 8.86 -7.41
CA TRP A 512 -11.57 8.56 -8.71
C TRP A 512 -12.54 7.38 -8.62
N LEU A 513 -13.77 7.56 -9.14
CA LEU A 513 -14.88 6.60 -9.07
C LEU A 513 -15.27 6.22 -7.62
N GLY A 514 -14.88 7.03 -6.61
CA GLY A 514 -15.19 6.74 -5.20
C GLY A 514 -14.42 5.53 -4.64
N GLY A 515 -13.25 5.19 -5.21
CA GLY A 515 -12.47 4.00 -4.87
C GLY A 515 -12.95 2.71 -5.56
N ALA A 516 -13.94 2.78 -6.46
CA ALA A 516 -14.40 1.61 -7.21
C ALA A 516 -13.42 1.24 -8.34
N ASN A 517 -13.28 -0.06 -8.59
CA ASN A 517 -12.62 -0.56 -9.79
C ASN A 517 -13.61 -0.68 -10.98
N LEU A 518 -13.08 -0.83 -12.19
CA LEU A 518 -13.94 -0.87 -13.39
C LEU A 518 -14.80 -2.13 -13.49
N TRP A 519 -14.42 -3.24 -12.84
CA TRP A 519 -15.28 -4.43 -12.78
C TRP A 519 -16.60 -4.15 -12.04
N MET A 520 -16.58 -3.32 -11.01
CA MET A 520 -17.82 -2.93 -10.32
C MET A 520 -18.77 -2.17 -11.25
N HIS A 521 -18.22 -1.31 -12.11
CA HIS A 521 -18.99 -0.61 -13.14
C HIS A 521 -19.45 -1.53 -14.27
N TYR A 522 -18.63 -2.53 -14.64
CA TYR A 522 -19.05 -3.60 -15.55
C TYR A 522 -20.28 -4.34 -14.99
N MET A 523 -20.25 -4.76 -13.72
CA MET A 523 -21.41 -5.43 -13.11
C MET A 523 -22.64 -4.52 -13.07
N ALA A 524 -22.44 -3.22 -12.82
CA ALA A 524 -23.56 -2.27 -12.88
C ALA A 524 -24.17 -2.17 -14.29
N GLN A 525 -23.37 -2.20 -15.35
CA GLN A 525 -23.84 -2.25 -16.73
C GLN A 525 -24.59 -3.56 -17.07
N GLN A 526 -24.29 -4.65 -16.37
CA GLN A 526 -25.01 -5.91 -16.50
C GLN A 526 -26.35 -5.91 -15.70
N GLY A 527 -26.74 -4.76 -15.14
CA GLY A 527 -28.01 -4.60 -14.45
C GLY A 527 -27.98 -4.90 -12.96
N TYR A 528 -26.80 -4.97 -12.33
CA TYR A 528 -26.67 -5.14 -10.89
C TYR A 528 -26.47 -3.80 -10.19
N ILE A 529 -27.00 -3.65 -8.99
CA ILE A 529 -26.51 -2.63 -8.06
C ILE A 529 -25.26 -3.19 -7.40
N VAL A 530 -24.18 -2.40 -7.37
CA VAL A 530 -22.96 -2.79 -6.65
C VAL A 530 -22.83 -1.94 -5.39
N PHE A 531 -22.75 -2.60 -4.24
CA PHE A 531 -22.72 -1.97 -2.93
C PHE A 531 -21.41 -2.32 -2.20
N THR A 532 -20.83 -1.34 -1.52
CA THR A 532 -19.63 -1.49 -0.66
C THR A 532 -19.85 -0.72 0.63
N LEU A 533 -19.45 -1.29 1.76
CA LEU A 533 -19.50 -0.66 3.08
C LEU A 533 -18.18 -0.92 3.80
N ASP A 534 -17.57 0.14 4.35
CA ASP A 534 -16.44 0.05 5.27
C ASP A 534 -16.96 -0.15 6.70
N ASN A 535 -16.73 -1.34 7.23
CA ASN A 535 -17.15 -1.72 8.58
C ASN A 535 -16.15 -1.26 9.63
N ARG A 536 -16.48 -1.40 10.92
CA ARG A 536 -15.53 -1.26 12.03
C ARG A 536 -14.32 -2.17 11.80
N GLY A 537 -13.15 -1.70 12.18
CA GLY A 537 -11.84 -2.26 11.81
C GLY A 537 -11.16 -1.51 10.65
N SER A 538 -11.91 -0.74 9.85
CA SER A 538 -11.34 0.06 8.74
C SER A 538 -10.51 1.24 9.25
N SER A 539 -9.55 1.69 8.42
CA SER A 539 -8.63 2.79 8.76
C SER A 539 -9.26 4.19 8.72
N ASN A 540 -8.48 5.17 9.16
CA ASN A 540 -8.80 6.61 9.12
C ASN A 540 -9.96 7.05 10.02
N ARG A 541 -10.32 6.24 10.98
CA ARG A 541 -11.43 6.47 11.90
C ARG A 541 -11.02 6.50 13.38
N GLY A 542 -9.71 6.39 13.66
CA GLY A 542 -9.11 6.34 14.98
C GLY A 542 -9.15 4.97 15.64
N TYR A 543 -8.33 4.84 16.67
CA TYR A 543 -8.02 3.58 17.35
C TYR A 543 -9.26 2.81 17.83
N GLU A 544 -10.26 3.47 18.44
CA GLU A 544 -11.47 2.82 18.92
C GLU A 544 -12.28 2.15 17.79
N PHE A 545 -12.34 2.78 16.63
CA PHE A 545 -13.04 2.23 15.47
C PHE A 545 -12.26 1.06 14.85
N GLU A 546 -10.95 1.21 14.74
CA GLU A 546 -10.06 0.21 14.15
C GLU A 546 -9.94 -1.01 15.05
N SER A 547 -9.73 -0.80 16.33
CA SER A 547 -9.49 -1.86 17.31
C SER A 547 -10.77 -2.50 17.88
N ALA A 548 -11.97 -2.09 17.41
CA ALA A 548 -13.25 -2.66 17.83
C ALA A 548 -13.37 -4.18 17.55
N ILE A 549 -12.59 -4.69 16.62
CA ILE A 549 -12.57 -6.09 16.17
C ILE A 549 -11.64 -6.99 17.01
N PHE A 550 -10.86 -6.40 17.94
CA PHE A 550 -9.85 -7.12 18.71
C PHE A 550 -10.41 -8.35 19.41
N ARG A 551 -9.71 -9.48 19.28
CA ARG A 551 -10.02 -10.83 19.77
C ARG A 551 -11.29 -11.47 19.18
N ASN A 552 -11.96 -10.80 18.21
CA ASN A 552 -13.28 -11.20 17.69
C ASN A 552 -13.46 -10.99 16.19
N LEU A 553 -12.43 -11.32 15.41
CA LEU A 553 -12.52 -11.22 13.93
C LEU A 553 -13.74 -11.96 13.39
N GLY A 554 -14.45 -11.32 12.46
CA GLY A 554 -15.66 -11.88 11.85
C GLY A 554 -16.91 -11.76 12.73
N THR A 555 -16.95 -10.87 13.69
CA THR A 555 -18.13 -10.62 14.53
C THR A 555 -18.73 -9.23 14.28
N LEU A 556 -18.02 -8.16 14.63
CA LEU A 556 -18.53 -6.80 14.40
C LEU A 556 -18.58 -6.44 12.91
N GLU A 557 -17.61 -6.87 12.17
CA GLU A 557 -17.54 -6.66 10.71
C GLU A 557 -18.77 -7.26 10.03
N MET A 558 -19.18 -8.49 10.45
CA MET A 558 -20.40 -9.14 9.94
C MET A 558 -21.65 -8.35 10.32
N GLN A 559 -21.75 -7.87 11.56
CA GLN A 559 -22.89 -7.09 12.02
C GLN A 559 -23.05 -5.79 11.23
N ASP A 560 -21.94 -5.13 10.91
CA ASP A 560 -21.93 -3.91 10.11
C ASP A 560 -22.33 -4.18 8.64
N GLN A 561 -21.80 -5.27 8.04
CA GLN A 561 -22.21 -5.68 6.69
C GLN A 561 -23.71 -6.04 6.63
N LEU A 562 -24.23 -6.70 7.65
CA LEU A 562 -25.67 -6.98 7.76
C LEU A 562 -26.50 -5.70 7.96
N ALA A 563 -25.96 -4.66 8.60
CA ALA A 563 -26.62 -3.35 8.66
C ALA A 563 -26.72 -2.73 7.25
N GLY A 564 -25.69 -2.88 6.44
CA GLY A 564 -25.73 -2.51 5.01
C GLY A 564 -26.85 -3.24 4.25
N VAL A 565 -26.98 -4.56 4.46
CA VAL A 565 -28.07 -5.33 3.82
C VAL A 565 -29.44 -4.88 4.33
N ARG A 566 -29.61 -4.62 5.63
CA ARG A 566 -30.86 -4.07 6.17
C ARG A 566 -31.21 -2.72 5.54
N TYR A 567 -30.23 -1.85 5.32
CA TYR A 567 -30.39 -0.59 4.63
C TYR A 567 -30.82 -0.79 3.17
N LEU A 568 -30.16 -1.68 2.42
CA LEU A 568 -30.53 -1.99 1.03
C LEU A 568 -31.98 -2.50 0.92
N ARG A 569 -32.44 -3.33 1.84
CA ARG A 569 -33.80 -3.90 1.84
C ARG A 569 -34.92 -2.86 2.02
N GLN A 570 -34.60 -1.63 2.40
CA GLN A 570 -35.59 -0.54 2.52
C GLN A 570 -35.99 0.04 1.16
N PHE A 571 -35.20 -0.21 0.12
CA PHE A 571 -35.46 0.35 -1.20
C PHE A 571 -36.33 -0.57 -2.06
N PRO A 572 -37.44 -0.05 -2.65
CA PRO A 572 -38.33 -0.86 -3.47
C PRO A 572 -37.68 -1.40 -4.75
N PHE A 573 -36.61 -0.76 -5.22
CA PHE A 573 -35.86 -1.16 -6.39
C PHE A 573 -34.79 -2.27 -6.09
N VAL A 574 -34.60 -2.65 -4.84
CA VAL A 574 -33.71 -3.76 -4.49
C VAL A 574 -34.51 -5.07 -4.54
N ASP A 575 -33.98 -6.04 -5.30
CA ASP A 575 -34.51 -7.40 -5.24
C ASP A 575 -33.90 -8.13 -4.05
N THR A 576 -34.62 -8.18 -2.96
CA THR A 576 -34.17 -8.74 -1.68
C THR A 576 -33.92 -10.25 -1.73
N ALA A 577 -34.42 -10.95 -2.76
CA ALA A 577 -34.19 -12.37 -2.98
C ALA A 577 -32.89 -12.62 -3.80
N ARG A 578 -32.34 -11.58 -4.41
CA ARG A 578 -31.14 -11.65 -5.26
C ARG A 578 -30.04 -10.71 -4.74
N ILE A 579 -29.47 -11.05 -3.57
CA ILE A 579 -28.30 -10.36 -2.99
C ILE A 579 -27.14 -11.35 -2.99
N GLY A 580 -26.04 -10.99 -3.65
CA GLY A 580 -24.80 -11.73 -3.67
C GLY A 580 -23.68 -10.99 -2.94
N VAL A 581 -22.57 -11.68 -2.65
CA VAL A 581 -21.41 -11.13 -1.96
C VAL A 581 -20.12 -11.63 -2.59
N HIS A 582 -19.12 -10.74 -2.71
CA HIS A 582 -17.80 -11.06 -3.24
C HIS A 582 -16.72 -10.34 -2.46
N GLY A 583 -15.65 -11.06 -2.12
CA GLY A 583 -14.44 -10.52 -1.55
C GLY A 583 -13.24 -11.44 -1.72
N TRP A 584 -12.04 -10.87 -1.57
CA TRP A 584 -10.75 -11.57 -1.70
C TRP A 584 -9.96 -11.50 -0.40
N SER A 585 -9.17 -12.53 -0.07
CA SER A 585 -8.33 -12.56 1.14
C SER A 585 -9.19 -12.50 2.42
N PHE A 586 -9.01 -11.50 3.27
CA PHE A 586 -9.94 -11.22 4.37
C PHE A 586 -11.38 -11.07 3.86
N GLY A 587 -11.60 -10.46 2.69
CA GLY A 587 -12.91 -10.39 2.05
C GLY A 587 -13.44 -11.77 1.64
N GLY A 588 -12.58 -12.73 1.34
CA GLY A 588 -12.93 -14.13 1.15
C GLY A 588 -13.39 -14.79 2.46
N PHE A 589 -12.68 -14.55 3.58
CA PHE A 589 -13.12 -14.92 4.93
C PHE A 589 -14.50 -14.32 5.25
N MET A 590 -14.67 -13.01 5.02
CA MET A 590 -15.95 -12.32 5.20
C MET A 590 -17.07 -12.94 4.38
N THR A 591 -16.83 -13.18 3.08
CA THR A 591 -17.79 -13.80 2.16
C THR A 591 -18.20 -15.19 2.65
N THR A 592 -17.23 -16.05 2.98
CA THR A 592 -17.48 -17.39 3.47
C THR A 592 -18.24 -17.36 4.80
N SER A 593 -17.85 -16.47 5.73
CA SER A 593 -18.51 -16.28 7.02
C SER A 593 -19.97 -15.83 6.84
N LEU A 594 -20.23 -14.83 5.99
CA LEU A 594 -21.58 -14.34 5.71
C LEU A 594 -22.49 -15.43 5.11
N MET A 595 -21.97 -16.24 4.17
CA MET A 595 -22.71 -17.33 3.53
C MET A 595 -23.02 -18.48 4.49
N THR A 596 -22.17 -18.76 5.46
CA THR A 596 -22.29 -19.90 6.38
C THR A 596 -22.97 -19.55 7.70
N ARG A 597 -22.64 -18.38 8.28
CA ARG A 597 -23.15 -17.99 9.61
C ARG A 597 -24.47 -17.24 9.56
N PHE A 598 -24.84 -16.66 8.39
CA PHE A 598 -26.08 -15.91 8.17
C PHE A 598 -26.87 -16.47 6.98
N PRO A 599 -27.30 -17.74 7.05
CA PRO A 599 -27.94 -18.43 5.94
C PRO A 599 -29.23 -17.69 5.47
N GLY A 600 -29.42 -17.59 4.18
CA GLY A 600 -30.59 -16.95 3.57
C GLY A 600 -30.49 -15.42 3.43
N VAL A 601 -29.42 -14.78 3.92
CA VAL A 601 -29.16 -13.34 3.68
C VAL A 601 -28.62 -13.12 2.27
N TYR A 602 -27.65 -13.92 1.87
CA TYR A 602 -27.04 -13.89 0.54
C TYR A 602 -27.36 -15.17 -0.22
N LYS A 603 -27.71 -15.03 -1.49
CA LYS A 603 -28.04 -16.16 -2.36
C LYS A 603 -26.80 -16.77 -3.00
N VAL A 604 -25.84 -15.92 -3.39
CA VAL A 604 -24.62 -16.32 -4.09
C VAL A 604 -23.41 -15.63 -3.44
N GLY A 605 -22.35 -16.37 -3.21
CA GLY A 605 -21.05 -15.87 -2.76
C GLY A 605 -19.93 -16.26 -3.69
N VAL A 606 -18.91 -15.39 -3.82
CA VAL A 606 -17.64 -15.71 -4.46
C VAL A 606 -16.50 -15.29 -3.54
N ALA A 607 -15.83 -16.27 -2.95
CA ALA A 607 -14.73 -16.08 -1.99
C ALA A 607 -13.38 -16.41 -2.65
N GLY A 608 -12.52 -15.41 -2.79
CA GLY A 608 -11.18 -15.61 -3.34
C GLY A 608 -10.11 -15.63 -2.26
N GLY A 609 -9.15 -16.59 -2.32
CA GLY A 609 -8.03 -16.72 -1.40
C GLY A 609 -8.42 -16.58 0.09
N PRO A 610 -9.49 -17.28 0.56
CA PRO A 610 -10.08 -16.98 1.85
C PRO A 610 -9.26 -17.52 3.00
N VAL A 611 -9.04 -16.73 4.06
CA VAL A 611 -8.71 -17.28 5.37
C VAL A 611 -9.93 -18.06 5.88
N ILE A 612 -9.73 -19.26 6.39
CA ILE A 612 -10.79 -20.16 6.89
C ILE A 612 -10.65 -20.42 8.38
N ASP A 613 -9.43 -20.59 8.84
CA ASP A 613 -9.11 -20.80 10.25
C ASP A 613 -7.86 -20.01 10.60
N TRP A 614 -7.98 -19.06 11.51
CA TRP A 614 -6.91 -18.15 11.91
C TRP A 614 -5.71 -18.86 12.58
N ASN A 615 -5.88 -20.09 13.06
CA ASN A 615 -4.75 -20.90 13.55
C ASN A 615 -3.73 -21.24 12.45
N TYR A 616 -4.12 -21.19 11.18
CA TYR A 616 -3.24 -21.46 10.02
C TYR A 616 -2.75 -20.16 9.35
N TYR A 617 -3.04 -18.99 9.93
CA TYR A 617 -2.54 -17.73 9.39
C TYR A 617 -1.34 -17.22 10.20
N GLU A 618 -0.56 -16.31 9.64
CA GLU A 618 0.74 -15.90 10.20
C GLU A 618 0.62 -15.10 11.51
N ILE A 619 1.67 -15.19 12.33
CA ILE A 619 1.73 -14.65 13.71
C ILE A 619 1.51 -13.13 13.75
N MET A 620 2.27 -12.36 12.95
CA MET A 620 2.38 -10.90 13.09
C MET A 620 1.03 -10.21 12.89
N TYR A 621 0.28 -10.68 11.89
CA TYR A 621 -1.07 -10.22 11.61
C TYR A 621 -2.09 -10.81 12.61
N THR A 622 -2.10 -12.15 12.73
CA THR A 622 -3.16 -12.83 13.47
C THR A 622 -3.11 -12.50 14.95
N GLU A 623 -1.93 -12.56 15.57
CA GLU A 623 -1.80 -12.31 17.01
C GLU A 623 -1.99 -10.83 17.37
N ARG A 624 -1.80 -9.89 16.43
CA ARG A 624 -2.19 -8.48 16.63
C ARG A 624 -3.69 -8.33 16.90
N TYR A 625 -4.51 -9.01 16.08
CA TYR A 625 -5.95 -8.84 16.13
C TYR A 625 -6.68 -9.88 16.97
N MET A 626 -6.03 -11.01 17.29
CA MET A 626 -6.67 -12.14 17.96
C MET A 626 -5.94 -12.60 19.22
N ASP A 627 -4.79 -12.06 19.58
CA ASP A 627 -3.83 -12.64 20.53
C ASP A 627 -3.40 -14.07 20.12
N LYS A 628 -2.67 -14.77 21.00
CA LYS A 628 -2.33 -16.18 20.75
C LYS A 628 -3.56 -17.08 20.88
N PRO A 629 -3.66 -18.19 20.12
CA PRO A 629 -4.77 -19.14 20.25
C PRO A 629 -4.98 -19.66 21.67
N GLN A 630 -3.90 -19.80 22.44
CA GLN A 630 -3.93 -20.24 23.83
C GLN A 630 -4.59 -19.22 24.76
N GLU A 631 -4.52 -17.93 24.43
CA GLU A 631 -5.02 -16.79 25.24
C GLU A 631 -6.42 -16.35 24.83
N ASN A 632 -6.84 -16.69 23.59
CA ASN A 632 -8.14 -16.32 23.02
C ASN A 632 -8.84 -17.50 22.32
N LYS A 633 -8.93 -18.65 22.99
CA LYS A 633 -9.52 -19.86 22.43
C LYS A 633 -10.93 -19.64 21.87
N GLU A 634 -11.77 -18.92 22.57
CA GLU A 634 -13.16 -18.65 22.16
C GLU A 634 -13.22 -17.82 20.87
N GLY A 635 -12.39 -16.77 20.75
CA GLY A 635 -12.32 -15.94 19.54
C GLY A 635 -11.90 -16.75 18.30
N TYR A 636 -10.87 -17.58 18.44
CA TYR A 636 -10.42 -18.47 17.35
C TYR A 636 -11.50 -19.50 16.98
N GLU A 637 -12.15 -20.11 17.96
CA GLU A 637 -13.25 -21.06 17.72
C GLU A 637 -14.43 -20.40 17.01
N ASN A 638 -14.81 -19.18 17.38
CA ASN A 638 -15.89 -18.42 16.76
C ASN A 638 -15.56 -17.98 15.35
N ALA A 639 -14.30 -17.64 15.07
CA ALA A 639 -13.81 -17.23 13.76
C ALA A 639 -13.50 -18.41 12.84
N ASN A 640 -13.45 -19.66 13.34
CA ASN A 640 -13.13 -20.86 12.56
C ASN A 640 -14.30 -21.27 11.68
N LEU A 641 -14.18 -21.03 10.36
CA LEU A 641 -15.24 -21.30 9.40
C LEU A 641 -15.43 -22.79 9.09
N LEU A 642 -14.47 -23.65 9.41
CA LEU A 642 -14.64 -25.10 9.28
C LEU A 642 -15.85 -25.61 10.06
N ARG A 643 -16.17 -24.96 11.18
CA ARG A 643 -17.30 -25.31 12.06
C ARG A 643 -18.68 -25.00 11.47
N TYR A 644 -18.72 -24.25 10.39
CA TYR A 644 -19.96 -23.79 9.77
C TYR A 644 -20.15 -24.27 8.33
N ALA A 645 -19.30 -25.18 7.85
CA ALA A 645 -19.37 -25.68 6.48
C ALA A 645 -20.71 -26.43 6.19
N ASP A 646 -21.30 -27.07 7.19
CA ASP A 646 -22.62 -27.73 7.14
C ASP A 646 -23.78 -26.72 7.00
N LYS A 647 -23.57 -25.47 7.41
CA LYS A 647 -24.59 -24.40 7.40
C LYS A 647 -24.59 -23.57 6.12
N LEU A 648 -23.68 -23.84 5.20
CA LEU A 648 -23.64 -23.16 3.92
C LEU A 648 -24.98 -23.28 3.20
N ASN A 649 -25.64 -22.14 2.99
CA ASN A 649 -26.91 -22.06 2.30
C ASN A 649 -26.82 -21.01 1.18
N GLY A 650 -27.22 -21.41 -0.04
CA GLY A 650 -26.94 -20.65 -1.26
C GLY A 650 -25.73 -21.20 -1.99
N ARG A 651 -25.34 -20.58 -3.10
CA ARG A 651 -24.22 -21.04 -3.95
C ARG A 651 -22.95 -20.31 -3.57
N LEU A 652 -21.89 -21.01 -3.23
CA LEU A 652 -20.57 -20.44 -2.93
C LEU A 652 -19.53 -20.97 -3.91
N LEU A 653 -18.90 -20.06 -4.66
CA LEU A 653 -17.68 -20.35 -5.41
C LEU A 653 -16.48 -19.92 -4.57
N MET A 654 -15.63 -20.88 -4.23
CA MET A 654 -14.33 -20.61 -3.60
C MET A 654 -13.22 -20.71 -4.64
N ILE A 655 -12.29 -19.74 -4.65
CA ILE A 655 -11.20 -19.64 -5.63
C ILE A 655 -9.88 -19.49 -4.88
N HIS A 656 -8.81 -20.19 -5.32
CA HIS A 656 -7.49 -20.09 -4.69
C HIS A 656 -6.35 -20.32 -5.70
N GLY A 657 -5.21 -19.62 -5.50
CA GLY A 657 -3.96 -19.91 -6.19
C GLY A 657 -3.21 -21.06 -5.50
N THR A 658 -2.55 -21.94 -6.26
CA THR A 658 -1.82 -23.06 -5.64
C THR A 658 -0.51 -22.64 -4.97
N ASP A 659 0.05 -21.52 -5.38
CA ASP A 659 1.33 -21.00 -4.92
C ASP A 659 1.17 -19.83 -3.92
N ASP A 660 -0.04 -19.75 -3.29
CA ASP A 660 -0.35 -18.72 -2.31
C ASP A 660 0.51 -18.87 -1.05
N ASP A 661 1.44 -17.93 -0.87
CA ASP A 661 2.39 -17.84 0.24
C ASP A 661 1.93 -16.83 1.33
N VAL A 662 0.76 -16.23 1.16
CA VAL A 662 0.11 -15.30 2.10
C VAL A 662 -1.03 -16.00 2.84
N VAL A 663 -2.07 -16.43 2.12
CA VAL A 663 -3.13 -17.29 2.66
C VAL A 663 -2.92 -18.69 2.10
N LEU A 664 -2.37 -19.58 2.89
CA LEU A 664 -2.00 -20.90 2.43
C LEU A 664 -3.17 -21.63 1.76
N TRP A 665 -2.93 -22.25 0.62
CA TRP A 665 -3.94 -23.03 -0.12
C TRP A 665 -4.65 -24.07 0.77
N GLN A 666 -4.00 -24.51 1.83
CA GLN A 666 -4.55 -25.40 2.85
C GLN A 666 -5.89 -24.94 3.42
N HIS A 667 -6.10 -23.61 3.61
CA HIS A 667 -7.36 -23.07 4.10
C HIS A 667 -8.56 -23.54 3.27
N SER A 668 -8.49 -23.36 1.95
CA SER A 668 -9.57 -23.80 1.06
C SER A 668 -9.75 -25.30 1.04
N MET A 669 -8.65 -26.07 1.06
CA MET A 669 -8.72 -27.53 1.05
C MET A 669 -9.41 -28.09 2.29
N LEU A 670 -9.12 -27.55 3.46
CA LEU A 670 -9.78 -27.92 4.70
C LEU A 670 -11.28 -27.59 4.68
N PHE A 671 -11.67 -26.44 4.11
CA PHE A 671 -13.09 -26.11 3.98
C PHE A 671 -13.83 -27.00 3.00
N VAL A 672 -13.22 -27.32 1.85
CA VAL A 672 -13.76 -28.30 0.88
C VAL A 672 -13.94 -29.66 1.53
N GLU A 673 -12.96 -30.12 2.30
CA GLU A 673 -13.06 -31.39 3.04
C GLU A 673 -14.25 -31.40 4.01
N GLN A 674 -14.44 -30.31 4.77
CA GLN A 674 -15.58 -30.23 5.69
C GLN A 674 -16.93 -30.16 4.98
N ALA A 675 -17.02 -29.45 3.85
CA ALA A 675 -18.24 -29.41 3.04
C ALA A 675 -18.60 -30.80 2.48
N VAL A 676 -17.58 -31.54 2.03
CA VAL A 676 -17.77 -32.94 1.57
C VAL A 676 -18.25 -33.85 2.70
N LYS A 677 -17.63 -33.78 3.89
CA LYS A 677 -18.07 -34.51 5.09
C LYS A 677 -19.50 -34.15 5.49
N ALA A 678 -19.88 -32.91 5.38
CA ALA A 678 -21.24 -32.44 5.63
C ALA A 678 -22.23 -32.77 4.48
N ARG A 679 -21.76 -33.37 3.37
CA ARG A 679 -22.55 -33.63 2.15
C ARG A 679 -23.21 -32.36 1.59
N ASN A 680 -22.55 -31.19 1.76
CA ASN A 680 -23.06 -29.94 1.28
C ASN A 680 -22.58 -29.67 -0.16
N ALA A 681 -23.48 -29.84 -1.14
CA ALA A 681 -23.21 -29.64 -2.56
C ALA A 681 -23.36 -28.20 -3.05
N ALA A 682 -23.54 -27.24 -2.14
CA ALA A 682 -23.67 -25.81 -2.47
C ALA A 682 -22.33 -25.12 -2.71
N LEU A 683 -21.22 -25.79 -2.40
CA LEU A 683 -19.86 -25.31 -2.61
C LEU A 683 -19.35 -25.73 -3.99
N ASP A 684 -18.94 -24.77 -4.80
CA ASP A 684 -18.14 -24.93 -6.00
C ASP A 684 -16.71 -24.48 -5.72
N TYR A 685 -15.72 -25.13 -6.32
CA TYR A 685 -14.31 -24.80 -6.10
C TYR A 685 -13.56 -24.66 -7.42
N PHE A 686 -12.71 -23.63 -7.51
CA PHE A 686 -11.85 -23.41 -8.66
C PHE A 686 -10.44 -23.00 -8.25
N ILE A 687 -9.42 -23.60 -8.86
CA ILE A 687 -8.00 -23.33 -8.57
C ILE A 687 -7.32 -22.62 -9.73
N TYR A 688 -6.33 -21.76 -9.39
CA TYR A 688 -5.41 -21.15 -10.33
C TYR A 688 -4.00 -21.70 -10.09
N PRO A 689 -3.59 -22.74 -10.85
CA PRO A 689 -2.27 -23.35 -10.70
C PRO A 689 -1.16 -22.37 -11.01
N GLY A 690 -0.11 -22.34 -10.16
CA GLY A 690 1.05 -21.46 -10.31
C GLY A 690 0.81 -20.00 -9.97
N HIS A 691 -0.38 -19.61 -9.53
CA HIS A 691 -0.65 -18.27 -9.03
C HIS A 691 -0.47 -18.18 -7.51
N LYS A 692 0.16 -17.08 -7.07
CA LYS A 692 0.25 -16.67 -5.68
C LYS A 692 -1.09 -16.12 -5.17
N HIS A 693 -1.06 -15.36 -4.07
CA HIS A 693 -2.25 -14.79 -3.44
C HIS A 693 -3.15 -13.98 -4.39
N ASN A 694 -2.56 -13.31 -5.37
CA ASN A 694 -3.30 -12.59 -6.40
C ASN A 694 -3.12 -13.24 -7.77
N VAL A 695 -4.22 -13.45 -8.49
CA VAL A 695 -4.19 -13.82 -9.90
C VAL A 695 -3.87 -12.55 -10.72
N VAL A 696 -2.74 -12.55 -11.38
CA VAL A 696 -2.21 -11.39 -12.10
C VAL A 696 -2.05 -11.66 -13.61
N GLY A 697 -1.70 -10.62 -14.37
CA GLY A 697 -1.50 -10.73 -15.81
C GLY A 697 -2.79 -11.05 -16.59
N PRO A 698 -2.71 -11.71 -17.75
CA PRO A 698 -3.86 -12.04 -18.61
C PRO A 698 -4.91 -12.91 -17.89
N ASP A 699 -4.49 -13.77 -16.97
CA ASP A 699 -5.37 -14.69 -16.25
C ASP A 699 -6.34 -13.96 -15.31
N ARG A 700 -6.06 -12.72 -14.97
CA ARG A 700 -6.98 -11.87 -14.21
C ARG A 700 -8.31 -11.64 -14.96
N VAL A 701 -8.27 -11.55 -16.28
CA VAL A 701 -9.49 -11.46 -17.10
C VAL A 701 -10.31 -12.74 -16.98
N HIS A 702 -9.64 -13.92 -17.06
CA HIS A 702 -10.31 -15.22 -16.87
C HIS A 702 -10.94 -15.32 -15.49
N LEU A 703 -10.23 -14.91 -14.43
CA LEU A 703 -10.74 -14.87 -13.05
C LEU A 703 -12.06 -14.11 -12.97
N TYR A 704 -12.07 -12.88 -13.46
CA TYR A 704 -13.25 -12.02 -13.34
C TYR A 704 -14.39 -12.41 -14.29
N LYS A 705 -14.09 -13.04 -15.43
CA LYS A 705 -15.12 -13.75 -16.24
C LYS A 705 -15.80 -14.82 -15.42
N LYS A 706 -15.02 -15.64 -14.73
CA LYS A 706 -15.56 -16.74 -13.90
C LYS A 706 -16.38 -16.20 -12.73
N ILE A 707 -15.92 -15.17 -12.04
CA ILE A 707 -16.66 -14.50 -10.96
C ILE A 707 -17.98 -13.93 -11.48
N SER A 708 -17.93 -13.17 -12.57
CA SER A 708 -19.14 -12.55 -13.16
C SER A 708 -20.14 -13.58 -13.64
N GLN A 709 -19.66 -14.64 -14.34
CA GLN A 709 -20.52 -15.70 -14.84
C GLN A 709 -21.22 -16.44 -13.71
N TYR A 710 -20.55 -16.65 -12.57
CA TYR A 710 -21.16 -17.31 -11.42
C TYR A 710 -22.33 -16.49 -10.84
N PHE A 711 -22.21 -15.16 -10.82
CA PHE A 711 -23.35 -14.29 -10.47
C PHE A 711 -24.44 -14.33 -11.53
N PHE A 712 -24.13 -14.34 -12.81
CA PHE A 712 -25.12 -14.39 -13.89
C PHE A 712 -25.92 -15.71 -13.87
N ASP A 713 -25.27 -16.82 -13.52
CA ASP A 713 -25.90 -18.14 -13.52
C ASP A 713 -26.78 -18.37 -12.28
N PHE A 714 -26.45 -17.79 -11.13
CA PHE A 714 -27.05 -18.19 -9.86
C PHE A 714 -27.73 -17.04 -9.08
N LEU A 715 -27.42 -15.78 -9.39
CA LEU A 715 -28.01 -14.62 -8.73
C LEU A 715 -29.12 -13.98 -9.60
#